data_6796d774301f1b6fd846169cfa9ef0c1
#
_entry.id   6796d774301f1b6fd846169cfa9ef0c1
#
_cell.length_a   1.000
_cell.length_b   1.000
_cell.length_c   1.000
_cell.angle_alpha   90.00
_cell.angle_beta   90.00
_cell.angle_gamma   90.00
#
_symmetry.space_group_name_H-M   'P 1'
#
loop_
_entity.id
_entity.type
_entity.pdbx_description
1 polymer ?
#
loop_
_entity_poly.entity_id
_entity_poly.type
_entity_poly.pdbx_seq_one_letter_code
_entity_poly.pdbx_strand_id
1 'polypeptide(L)'
;MYYCIIVMTIVGITFGTEQYLGSAAVLRHSALTTGGFDEFRVFEKKDIEWLMDTYPNHFENSRGFGWWAWKPFLIRNVMNQLPDGDTVVYCDSTMYFERSIKPYIDHVENTNPILLCRLGSWSDKKNDYRNKRWTKKSVFNIMGAGNTAAEEIQLNAAFQVYKNSPETRAFVDQYLQYCLNLDIVNDEGRDGEIFDTRHDQSILSILASEHPRVTFSRDISQWGRQDPPCSISQPAGGAVELDTLDENGIMYNLVNHHRRIMKIPKIAVITPTTGGKFLDACIKSVQSSTLPNIEHWIIVDGREHEGKVDMILEKYRHKHPIIKLALPNNVGSGGWCGHRVYGSIPWIINADYISYLDDDNIVDPKHFKDLVSSIISTPNASWSYCLRKLIDGDGNLIGYDNCESLGGISHTVAGRGDYLIDTSCYMIERELAISASPIWNARFRDPNGKQNPDRELPKFLLSSAPYGVVRKHSLNYRIGSTGLSVTNNFFVQGNGIFGYDFEKYEDIYVFHFSEKATSDFMAARRQYKTRSYALEEWQMTLLKGLDGMNGGKYNLLNGFTNFPNIPNKATVLVNLCNPGDLPMDFFKERVDLHRIVYTLESPNIRHQGQWNFNWLTQHFDVALTYFKPIIENKSIHTVFTPHNTHHGDLDDPRDAIALLRVNKGVGKSAGMVLERRPHLFHTRDYAINGVHLRCLDYLREDLVRGLEDVTVFGINWGEVADGKKIKLGHAKHRSQDENSSVDLKSKFVFDIVVENCDAEGYVSEKLYDSLSAGCVPLYYGNMYDELSDLIPEGEVYFDLKKRNITTGKQLQELLNTLNDERVEEMRKNVIDYREKVLRYAGTKMFAKKVEEAIDLVKTTKKNVELV
;
A
#
# COMPACT_ATOMS: atom_id res chain seq x y z
N MET A 1 3.84 34.35 -30.23
CA MET A 1 5.10 33.99 -29.53
C MET A 1 4.79 32.78 -28.69
N TYR A 2 5.15 31.60 -29.13
CA TYR A 2 5.13 30.38 -28.31
C TYR A 2 6.35 30.47 -27.38
N TYR A 3 6.12 30.69 -26.09
CA TYR A 3 7.16 30.44 -25.10
C TYR A 3 7.41 28.92 -25.06
N CYS A 4 8.52 28.47 -25.60
CA CYS A 4 9.06 27.16 -25.24
C CYS A 4 9.38 27.23 -23.75
N ILE A 5 8.60 26.55 -22.92
CA ILE A 5 8.99 26.27 -21.55
C ILE A 5 10.15 25.29 -21.65
N ILE A 6 11.36 25.78 -21.43
CA ILE A 6 12.54 24.91 -21.29
C ILE A 6 12.33 24.20 -19.98
N VAL A 7 11.93 22.94 -20.04
CA VAL A 7 11.89 22.06 -18.86
C VAL A 7 13.34 21.71 -18.53
N MET A 8 13.83 22.20 -17.41
CA MET A 8 15.17 21.85 -16.91
C MET A 8 15.15 20.42 -16.43
N THR A 9 16.19 19.66 -16.79
CA THR A 9 16.31 18.24 -16.45
C THR A 9 17.23 18.05 -15.24
N ILE A 10 16.81 17.24 -14.29
CA ILE A 10 17.60 16.85 -13.12
C ILE A 10 18.22 15.48 -13.38
N VAL A 11 19.53 15.45 -13.56
CA VAL A 11 20.29 14.24 -13.84
C VAL A 11 21.14 13.83 -12.65
N GLY A 12 20.77 12.72 -12.02
CA GLY A 12 21.57 12.10 -10.98
C GLY A 12 22.66 11.21 -11.55
N ILE A 13 23.82 11.16 -10.89
CA ILE A 13 24.94 10.30 -11.28
C ILE A 13 25.58 9.62 -10.09
N THR A 14 26.06 8.40 -10.30
CA THR A 14 26.90 7.66 -9.35
C THR A 14 27.92 6.80 -10.07
N PHE A 15 28.93 6.35 -9.34
CA PHE A 15 29.90 5.37 -9.82
C PHE A 15 29.94 4.15 -8.89
N GLY A 16 29.98 2.95 -9.46
CA GLY A 16 30.13 1.71 -8.71
C GLY A 16 31.13 0.77 -9.38
N THR A 17 32.12 0.31 -8.62
CA THR A 17 32.86 -0.90 -9.00
C THR A 17 31.93 -2.11 -8.80
N GLU A 18 32.28 -3.29 -9.36
CA GLU A 18 31.46 -4.49 -9.35
C GLU A 18 30.74 -4.76 -8.00
N GLN A 19 31.48 -4.59 -6.89
CA GLN A 19 30.99 -4.81 -5.54
C GLN A 19 29.91 -3.77 -5.10
N TYR A 20 29.85 -2.58 -5.75
CA TYR A 20 28.92 -1.51 -5.41
C TYR A 20 27.77 -1.35 -6.41
N LEU A 21 27.72 -2.15 -7.49
CA LEU A 21 26.67 -2.04 -8.50
C LEU A 21 25.27 -2.34 -7.93
N GLY A 22 25.17 -3.26 -6.98
CA GLY A 22 23.90 -3.53 -6.28
C GLY A 22 23.44 -2.31 -5.47
N SER A 23 24.38 -1.66 -4.75
CA SER A 23 24.10 -0.43 -4.01
C SER A 23 23.70 0.72 -4.94
N ALA A 24 24.41 0.89 -6.05
CA ALA A 24 24.09 1.89 -7.06
C ALA A 24 22.69 1.67 -7.70
N ALA A 25 22.26 0.42 -7.83
CA ALA A 25 20.92 0.10 -8.31
C ALA A 25 19.81 0.53 -7.33
N VAL A 26 20.03 0.36 -6.02
CA VAL A 26 19.14 0.85 -4.96
C VAL A 26 19.07 2.38 -4.97
N LEU A 27 20.23 3.03 -5.04
CA LEU A 27 20.30 4.49 -5.14
C LEU A 27 19.53 4.99 -6.37
N ARG A 28 19.81 4.41 -7.56
CA ARG A 28 19.10 4.79 -8.80
C ARG A 28 17.59 4.61 -8.66
N HIS A 29 17.13 3.50 -8.08
CA HIS A 29 15.70 3.26 -7.88
C HIS A 29 15.09 4.33 -6.97
N SER A 30 15.65 4.57 -5.79
CA SER A 30 15.14 5.57 -4.84
C SER A 30 15.21 7.00 -5.41
N ALA A 31 16.25 7.32 -6.18
CA ALA A 31 16.36 8.63 -6.85
C ALA A 31 15.19 8.88 -7.82
N LEU A 32 14.85 7.89 -8.65
CA LEU A 32 13.78 8.01 -9.65
C LEU A 32 12.38 7.91 -9.06
N THR A 33 12.19 7.22 -7.95
CA THR A 33 10.85 6.99 -7.33
C THR A 33 10.52 7.97 -6.22
N THR A 34 11.54 8.43 -5.49
CA THR A 34 11.38 9.26 -4.28
C THR A 34 12.16 10.57 -4.39
N GLY A 35 13.38 10.51 -4.91
CA GLY A 35 14.29 11.65 -4.98
C GLY A 35 13.87 12.78 -5.94
N GLY A 36 12.99 12.50 -6.88
CA GLY A 36 12.51 13.50 -7.85
C GLY A 36 13.47 13.78 -9.00
N PHE A 37 14.29 12.82 -9.39
CA PHE A 37 15.17 12.90 -10.55
C PHE A 37 14.43 12.53 -11.84
N ASP A 38 14.73 13.23 -12.92
CA ASP A 38 14.22 12.89 -14.26
C ASP A 38 15.03 11.73 -14.88
N GLU A 39 16.34 11.71 -14.64
CA GLU A 39 17.26 10.69 -15.11
C GLU A 39 18.27 10.35 -14.01
N PHE A 40 18.72 9.08 -13.93
CA PHE A 40 19.80 8.67 -13.03
C PHE A 40 20.74 7.69 -13.72
N ARG A 41 22.01 8.08 -13.86
CA ARG A 41 23.07 7.33 -14.56
C ARG A 41 23.98 6.63 -13.57
N VAL A 42 24.20 5.33 -13.76
CA VAL A 42 25.17 4.53 -13.00
C VAL A 42 26.36 4.28 -13.90
N PHE A 43 27.52 4.78 -13.52
CA PHE A 43 28.79 4.60 -14.23
C PHE A 43 29.59 3.46 -13.61
N GLU A 44 30.33 2.77 -14.46
CA GLU A 44 31.15 1.61 -14.14
C GLU A 44 32.61 1.83 -14.56
N LYS A 45 33.48 0.86 -14.27
CA LYS A 45 34.91 0.91 -14.63
C LYS A 45 35.13 1.20 -16.11
N LYS A 46 34.36 0.64 -17.01
CA LYS A 46 34.44 0.88 -18.47
C LYS A 46 34.24 2.36 -18.87
N ASP A 47 33.45 3.10 -18.07
CA ASP A 47 33.10 4.50 -18.38
C ASP A 47 34.23 5.48 -18.02
N ILE A 48 35.25 4.98 -17.32
CA ILE A 48 36.46 5.75 -16.93
C ILE A 48 37.76 5.14 -17.49
N GLU A 49 37.70 4.23 -18.48
CA GLU A 49 38.88 3.59 -19.08
C GLU A 49 39.87 4.63 -19.59
N TRP A 50 39.41 5.67 -20.28
CA TRP A 50 40.28 6.78 -20.73
C TRP A 50 41.05 7.43 -19.58
N LEU A 51 40.41 7.64 -18.43
CA LEU A 51 41.04 8.21 -17.23
C LEU A 51 42.12 7.25 -16.66
N MET A 52 41.82 5.96 -16.63
CA MET A 52 42.74 4.92 -16.16
C MET A 52 43.96 4.79 -17.06
N ASP A 53 43.76 4.83 -18.37
CA ASP A 53 44.86 4.74 -19.36
C ASP A 53 45.74 5.98 -19.36
N THR A 54 45.13 7.17 -19.15
CA THR A 54 45.86 8.45 -19.15
C THR A 54 46.63 8.69 -17.84
N TYR A 55 46.08 8.24 -16.71
CA TYR A 55 46.63 8.43 -15.36
C TYR A 55 46.80 7.11 -14.59
N PRO A 56 47.55 6.13 -15.13
CA PRO A 56 47.63 4.78 -14.55
C PRO A 56 48.06 4.77 -13.08
N ASN A 57 49.01 5.63 -12.69
CA ASN A 57 49.54 5.73 -11.33
C ASN A 57 48.45 6.05 -10.26
N HIS A 58 47.35 6.67 -10.65
CA HIS A 58 46.20 6.90 -9.73
C HIS A 58 45.51 5.59 -9.36
N PHE A 59 45.50 4.61 -10.25
CA PHE A 59 44.75 3.37 -10.13
C PHE A 59 45.58 2.16 -9.67
N GLU A 60 46.90 2.35 -9.44
CA GLU A 60 47.75 1.33 -8.83
C GLU A 60 47.35 1.02 -7.39
N ASN A 61 46.75 1.99 -6.69
CA ASN A 61 46.29 1.86 -5.33
C ASN A 61 44.79 1.59 -5.28
N SER A 62 44.35 0.64 -4.43
CA SER A 62 42.96 0.25 -4.27
C SER A 62 42.11 1.29 -3.53
N ARG A 63 42.74 2.22 -2.76
CA ARG A 63 41.97 3.19 -1.96
C ARG A 63 41.19 4.16 -2.85
N GLY A 64 39.85 4.17 -2.67
CA GLY A 64 38.95 5.00 -3.45
C GLY A 64 38.95 4.72 -4.95
N PHE A 65 39.55 3.60 -5.39
CA PHE A 65 39.71 3.23 -6.76
C PHE A 65 40.28 4.41 -7.61
N GLY A 66 41.52 4.81 -7.36
CA GLY A 66 42.14 5.98 -7.99
C GLY A 66 41.91 7.29 -7.23
N TRP A 67 41.88 7.22 -5.88
CA TRP A 67 41.75 8.38 -4.99
C TRP A 67 40.54 9.25 -5.27
N TRP A 68 39.42 8.63 -5.78
CA TRP A 68 38.18 9.29 -6.17
C TRP A 68 38.32 10.34 -7.29
N ALA A 69 39.45 10.40 -8.02
CA ALA A 69 39.62 11.33 -9.12
C ALA A 69 38.61 11.17 -10.26
N TRP A 70 38.01 9.99 -10.38
CA TRP A 70 36.92 9.72 -11.30
C TRP A 70 35.64 10.53 -10.99
N LYS A 71 35.47 10.99 -9.75
CA LYS A 71 34.25 11.72 -9.35
C LYS A 71 34.09 13.04 -10.12
N PRO A 72 35.01 14.03 -10.01
CA PRO A 72 34.93 15.24 -10.83
C PRO A 72 35.02 14.97 -12.34
N PHE A 73 35.69 13.92 -12.78
CA PHE A 73 35.74 13.52 -14.18
C PHE A 73 34.35 13.16 -14.71
N LEU A 74 33.61 12.31 -14.01
CA LEU A 74 32.25 11.92 -14.41
C LEU A 74 31.25 13.08 -14.32
N ILE A 75 31.30 13.90 -13.27
CA ILE A 75 30.51 15.11 -13.17
C ILE A 75 30.72 15.99 -14.39
N ARG A 76 31.98 16.28 -14.72
CA ARG A 76 32.35 17.10 -15.85
C ARG A 76 31.90 16.54 -17.20
N ASN A 77 32.06 15.25 -17.41
CA ASN A 77 31.63 14.57 -18.64
C ASN A 77 30.11 14.66 -18.83
N VAL A 78 29.34 14.51 -17.77
CA VAL A 78 27.85 14.61 -17.84
C VAL A 78 27.46 16.07 -18.10
N MET A 79 28.09 17.05 -17.44
CA MET A 79 27.79 18.47 -17.68
C MET A 79 28.06 18.86 -19.13
N ASN A 80 29.08 18.28 -19.80
CA ASN A 80 29.39 18.52 -21.21
C ASN A 80 28.31 17.95 -22.17
N GLN A 81 27.52 16.99 -21.74
CA GLN A 81 26.49 16.32 -22.54
C GLN A 81 25.11 17.00 -22.39
N LEU A 82 24.96 17.82 -21.35
CA LEU A 82 23.69 18.43 -21.02
C LEU A 82 23.64 19.90 -21.45
N PRO A 83 22.46 20.43 -21.76
CA PRO A 83 22.25 21.84 -21.97
C PRO A 83 22.62 22.69 -20.75
N ASP A 84 22.99 23.96 -20.99
CA ASP A 84 23.09 24.93 -19.91
C ASP A 84 21.74 25.14 -19.23
N GLY A 85 21.72 25.15 -17.91
CA GLY A 85 20.53 25.26 -17.10
C GLY A 85 20.08 23.95 -16.45
N ASP A 86 20.39 22.79 -17.05
CA ASP A 86 20.11 21.49 -16.42
C ASP A 86 20.92 21.33 -15.13
N THR A 87 20.46 20.45 -14.24
CA THR A 87 21.13 20.22 -12.96
C THR A 87 21.73 18.81 -12.88
N VAL A 88 23.02 18.75 -12.52
CA VAL A 88 23.74 17.49 -12.27
C VAL A 88 23.88 17.28 -10.76
N VAL A 89 23.49 16.12 -10.27
CA VAL A 89 23.61 15.73 -8.87
C VAL A 89 24.44 14.46 -8.75
N TYR A 90 25.59 14.59 -8.09
CA TYR A 90 26.42 13.44 -7.75
C TYR A 90 26.00 12.85 -6.41
N CYS A 91 25.88 11.52 -6.34
CA CYS A 91 25.59 10.77 -5.12
C CYS A 91 26.54 9.57 -5.00
N ASP A 92 27.11 9.32 -3.81
CA ASP A 92 27.84 8.08 -3.55
C ASP A 92 26.91 6.86 -3.65
N SER A 93 27.39 5.76 -4.22
CA SER A 93 26.61 4.56 -4.56
C SER A 93 25.90 3.88 -3.37
N THR A 94 26.31 4.15 -2.14
CA THR A 94 25.75 3.57 -0.92
C THR A 94 24.65 4.43 -0.29
N MET A 95 24.18 5.45 -0.98
CA MET A 95 23.05 6.30 -0.55
C MET A 95 21.73 5.76 -1.08
N TYR A 96 20.63 6.20 -0.47
CA TYR A 96 19.28 6.07 -1.00
C TYR A 96 18.43 7.25 -0.53
N PHE A 97 17.44 7.65 -1.35
CA PHE A 97 16.58 8.79 -1.07
C PHE A 97 15.35 8.39 -0.26
N GLU A 98 15.09 9.15 0.81
CA GLU A 98 13.87 9.05 1.60
C GLU A 98 12.87 10.16 1.24
N ARG A 99 13.37 11.26 0.63
CA ARG A 99 12.58 12.42 0.24
C ARG A 99 13.06 13.03 -1.06
N SER A 100 12.27 13.95 -1.63
CA SER A 100 12.62 14.68 -2.84
C SER A 100 13.73 15.70 -2.61
N ILE A 101 14.64 15.84 -3.59
CA ILE A 101 15.70 16.87 -3.62
C ILE A 101 15.20 18.22 -4.14
N LYS A 102 13.91 18.35 -4.43
CA LYS A 102 13.35 19.57 -5.05
C LYS A 102 13.76 20.87 -4.36
N PRO A 103 13.75 21.00 -3.01
CA PRO A 103 14.18 22.23 -2.33
C PRO A 103 15.60 22.65 -2.67
N TYR A 104 16.50 21.68 -2.90
CA TYR A 104 17.91 21.93 -3.26
C TYR A 104 18.04 22.34 -4.72
N ILE A 105 17.21 21.78 -5.59
CA ILE A 105 17.14 22.16 -7.00
C ILE A 105 16.59 23.59 -7.13
N ASP A 106 15.48 23.90 -6.48
CA ASP A 106 14.89 25.24 -6.47
C ASP A 106 15.89 26.29 -5.96
N HIS A 107 16.75 25.91 -4.99
CA HIS A 107 17.79 26.81 -4.50
C HIS A 107 18.87 27.09 -5.57
N VAL A 108 19.44 26.04 -6.21
CA VAL A 108 20.49 26.26 -7.23
C VAL A 108 19.97 26.91 -8.50
N GLU A 109 18.68 26.79 -8.76
CA GLU A 109 18.03 27.50 -9.87
C GLU A 109 17.91 28.99 -9.62
N ASN A 110 17.62 29.41 -8.40
CA ASN A 110 17.23 30.77 -8.06
C ASN A 110 18.34 31.59 -7.35
N THR A 111 19.42 30.95 -6.87
CA THR A 111 20.47 31.64 -6.10
C THR A 111 21.86 31.30 -6.64
N ASN A 112 22.62 30.49 -5.89
CA ASN A 112 23.97 30.06 -6.27
C ASN A 112 23.92 28.73 -7.02
N PRO A 113 24.66 28.57 -8.12
CA PRO A 113 24.56 27.40 -8.99
C PRO A 113 25.26 26.15 -8.44
N ILE A 114 25.93 26.23 -7.30
CA ILE A 114 26.62 25.12 -6.64
C ILE A 114 26.07 24.99 -5.21
N LEU A 115 25.67 23.78 -4.85
CA LEU A 115 25.25 23.46 -3.48
C LEU A 115 25.99 22.23 -2.99
N LEU A 116 26.67 22.38 -1.85
CA LEU A 116 27.47 21.36 -1.20
C LEU A 116 27.11 21.21 0.28
N CYS A 117 27.22 20.01 0.84
CA CYS A 117 26.86 19.74 2.21
C CYS A 117 28.09 19.80 3.13
N ARG A 118 28.00 20.50 4.26
CA ARG A 118 29.02 20.48 5.31
C ARG A 118 28.87 19.23 6.16
N LEU A 119 30.00 18.66 6.60
CA LEU A 119 29.98 17.66 7.67
C LEU A 119 29.48 18.32 8.95
N GLY A 120 28.67 17.60 9.74
CA GLY A 120 28.13 18.12 11.00
C GLY A 120 29.23 18.55 11.97
N SER A 121 29.01 19.64 12.69
CA SER A 121 29.90 20.06 13.79
C SER A 121 29.55 19.22 15.01
N TRP A 122 30.26 18.14 15.22
CA TRP A 122 30.17 17.41 16.48
C TRP A 122 30.76 18.30 17.60
N SER A 123 29.94 18.62 18.59
CA SER A 123 30.36 19.39 19.77
C SER A 123 31.37 18.64 20.66
N ASP A 124 31.72 17.44 20.28
CA ASP A 124 32.65 16.61 21.01
C ASP A 124 34.09 16.92 20.55
N LYS A 125 34.95 17.32 21.47
CA LYS A 125 36.36 17.68 21.22
C LYS A 125 37.17 16.62 20.45
N LYS A 126 36.63 15.42 20.28
CA LYS A 126 37.27 14.33 19.51
C LYS A 126 37.02 14.44 17.99
N ASN A 127 36.04 15.19 17.53
CA ASN A 127 35.62 15.24 16.12
C ASN A 127 35.70 16.68 15.56
N ASP A 128 36.89 17.23 15.51
CA ASP A 128 37.17 18.49 14.83
C ASP A 128 37.19 18.29 13.31
N TYR A 129 36.10 18.67 12.62
CA TYR A 129 35.98 18.52 11.16
C TYR A 129 36.55 19.70 10.36
N ARG A 130 37.32 20.60 10.96
CA ARG A 130 37.98 21.66 10.21
C ARG A 130 38.96 21.11 9.20
N ASN A 131 39.10 21.77 8.05
CA ASN A 131 39.95 21.32 6.94
C ASN A 131 41.38 21.04 7.38
N LYS A 132 41.97 21.87 8.27
CA LYS A 132 43.33 21.67 8.79
C LYS A 132 43.56 20.35 9.53
N ARG A 133 42.51 19.68 9.99
CA ARG A 133 42.61 18.41 10.72
C ARG A 133 42.49 17.19 9.77
N TRP A 134 42.02 17.38 8.56
CA TRP A 134 41.71 16.32 7.60
C TRP A 134 42.36 16.55 6.23
N THR A 135 43.30 17.48 6.14
CA THR A 135 43.95 17.86 4.87
C THR A 135 45.43 18.11 5.12
N LYS A 136 46.28 17.56 4.25
CA LYS A 136 47.72 17.77 4.30
C LYS A 136 48.08 19.25 4.08
N LYS A 137 49.14 19.76 4.74
CA LYS A 137 49.64 21.12 4.52
C LYS A 137 50.04 21.39 3.06
N SER A 138 50.54 20.38 2.36
CA SER A 138 50.93 20.48 0.95
C SER A 138 49.74 20.84 0.07
N VAL A 139 48.52 20.35 0.41
CA VAL A 139 47.30 20.67 -0.34
C VAL A 139 46.99 22.17 -0.28
N PHE A 140 47.03 22.79 0.91
CA PHE A 140 46.82 24.24 1.09
C PHE A 140 47.86 25.04 0.29
N ASN A 141 49.13 24.63 0.35
CA ASN A 141 50.21 25.33 -0.33
C ASN A 141 50.09 25.26 -1.86
N ILE A 142 49.76 24.06 -2.40
CA ILE A 142 49.66 23.87 -3.87
C ILE A 142 48.38 24.54 -4.41
N MET A 143 47.33 24.54 -3.65
CA MET A 143 46.09 25.22 -4.03
C MET A 143 46.13 26.74 -3.77
N GLY A 144 47.16 27.25 -3.09
CA GLY A 144 47.30 28.67 -2.75
C GLY A 144 46.26 29.13 -1.71
N ALA A 145 45.70 28.20 -0.93
CA ALA A 145 44.61 28.47 -0.01
C ALA A 145 45.11 29.13 1.29
N GLY A 146 44.31 30.13 1.74
CA GLY A 146 44.64 30.92 2.94
C GLY A 146 44.25 30.20 4.25
N ASN A 147 44.60 30.85 5.40
CA ASN A 147 44.24 30.35 6.73
C ASN A 147 42.71 30.20 6.92
N THR A 148 41.91 31.00 6.24
CA THR A 148 40.43 30.91 6.30
C THR A 148 39.94 29.53 5.83
N ALA A 149 40.46 29.05 4.69
CA ALA A 149 40.09 27.72 4.20
C ALA A 149 40.53 26.59 5.13
N ALA A 150 41.61 26.75 5.91
CA ALA A 150 42.05 25.78 6.90
C ALA A 150 41.12 25.67 8.10
N GLU A 151 40.50 26.77 8.51
CA GLU A 151 39.55 26.83 9.67
C GLU A 151 38.10 26.45 9.29
N GLU A 152 37.75 26.45 8.01
CA GLU A 152 36.44 26.03 7.54
C GLU A 152 36.18 24.54 7.78
N ILE A 153 34.88 24.18 7.91
CA ILE A 153 34.46 22.79 8.08
C ILE A 153 34.51 22.06 6.73
N GLN A 154 35.00 20.83 6.76
CA GLN A 154 35.00 19.96 5.58
C GLN A 154 33.60 19.69 5.05
N LEU A 155 33.54 19.55 3.74
CA LEU A 155 32.33 19.15 3.03
C LEU A 155 32.16 17.63 3.01
N ASN A 156 30.94 17.18 2.84
CA ASN A 156 30.62 15.81 2.49
C ASN A 156 30.61 15.65 0.96
N ALA A 157 31.69 15.10 0.39
CA ALA A 157 31.79 14.93 -1.05
C ALA A 157 30.86 13.81 -1.61
N ALA A 158 30.09 13.14 -0.76
CA ALA A 158 29.18 12.09 -1.18
C ALA A 158 27.90 12.61 -1.86
N PHE A 159 27.57 13.91 -1.67
CA PHE A 159 26.42 14.54 -2.30
C PHE A 159 26.79 15.95 -2.79
N GLN A 160 26.59 16.20 -4.07
CA GLN A 160 26.99 17.45 -4.71
C GLN A 160 25.96 17.85 -5.76
N VAL A 161 25.53 19.13 -5.79
CA VAL A 161 24.53 19.66 -6.73
C VAL A 161 25.13 20.79 -7.54
N TYR A 162 25.00 20.72 -8.86
CA TYR A 162 25.54 21.68 -9.81
C TYR A 162 24.51 22.05 -10.87
N LYS A 163 24.12 23.31 -10.97
CA LYS A 163 23.42 23.82 -12.13
C LYS A 163 24.45 23.96 -13.29
N ASN A 164 24.18 23.32 -14.40
CA ASN A 164 25.11 23.29 -15.54
C ASN A 164 25.26 24.70 -16.19
N SER A 165 26.46 25.22 -16.17
CA SER A 165 26.79 26.51 -16.76
C SER A 165 28.30 26.55 -17.06
N PRO A 166 28.81 27.50 -17.90
CA PRO A 166 30.24 27.67 -18.09
C PRO A 166 31.00 27.88 -16.78
N GLU A 167 30.43 28.60 -15.82
CA GLU A 167 31.03 28.89 -14.51
C GLU A 167 31.19 27.60 -13.68
N THR A 168 30.11 26.81 -13.57
CA THR A 168 30.16 25.55 -12.79
C THR A 168 31.00 24.48 -13.43
N ARG A 169 31.06 24.44 -14.77
CA ARG A 169 32.03 23.59 -15.48
C ARG A 169 33.46 23.98 -15.18
N ALA A 170 33.78 25.28 -15.13
CA ALA A 170 35.12 25.76 -14.78
C ALA A 170 35.50 25.38 -13.33
N PHE A 171 34.55 25.46 -12.39
CA PHE A 171 34.75 24.98 -11.02
C PHE A 171 35.06 23.47 -10.97
N VAL A 172 34.28 22.66 -11.69
CA VAL A 172 34.51 21.21 -11.76
C VAL A 172 35.82 20.87 -12.51
N ASP A 173 36.19 21.64 -13.51
CA ASP A 173 37.51 21.51 -14.19
C ASP A 173 38.70 21.73 -13.22
N GLN A 174 38.63 22.76 -12.37
CA GLN A 174 39.62 22.98 -11.33
C GLN A 174 39.63 21.83 -10.30
N TYR A 175 38.44 21.37 -9.86
CA TYR A 175 38.30 20.25 -8.98
C TYR A 175 38.98 19.00 -9.56
N LEU A 176 38.73 18.69 -10.85
CA LEU A 176 39.36 17.58 -11.56
C LEU A 176 40.88 17.76 -11.65
N GLN A 177 41.35 18.94 -12.04
CA GLN A 177 42.75 19.25 -12.17
C GLN A 177 43.54 18.97 -10.88
N TYR A 178 43.00 19.42 -9.74
CA TYR A 178 43.62 19.15 -8.45
C TYR A 178 43.54 17.67 -8.04
N CYS A 179 42.45 16.97 -8.33
CA CYS A 179 42.32 15.54 -8.07
C CYS A 179 43.26 14.67 -8.92
N LEU A 180 43.70 15.16 -10.07
CA LEU A 180 44.70 14.52 -10.94
C LEU A 180 46.16 14.80 -10.52
N ASN A 181 46.37 15.60 -9.51
CA ASN A 181 47.71 15.84 -8.96
C ASN A 181 47.94 14.86 -7.77
N LEU A 182 48.80 13.85 -8.00
CA LEU A 182 49.14 12.83 -7.01
C LEU A 182 49.77 13.40 -5.73
N ASP A 183 50.54 14.50 -5.81
CA ASP A 183 51.19 15.09 -4.64
C ASP A 183 50.16 15.56 -3.58
N ILE A 184 48.94 15.85 -3.98
CA ILE A 184 47.91 16.34 -3.05
C ILE A 184 46.78 15.35 -2.81
N VAL A 185 46.47 14.45 -3.75
CA VAL A 185 45.34 13.55 -3.60
C VAL A 185 45.68 12.25 -2.86
N ASN A 186 46.96 11.80 -2.88
CA ASN A 186 47.36 10.55 -2.27
C ASN A 186 47.62 10.65 -0.75
N ASP A 187 47.99 9.53 -0.13
CA ASP A 187 48.33 9.43 1.31
C ASP A 187 49.74 9.83 1.69
N GLU A 188 50.61 10.14 0.74
CA GLU A 188 52.00 10.47 1.02
C GLU A 188 52.14 11.88 1.62
N GLY A 189 53.19 12.10 2.43
CA GLY A 189 53.46 13.41 3.02
C GLY A 189 52.50 13.85 4.11
N ARG A 190 51.86 12.93 4.83
CA ARG A 190 51.04 13.25 6.01
C ARG A 190 51.96 13.80 7.10
N ASP A 191 51.63 14.97 7.61
CA ASP A 191 52.23 15.51 8.82
C ASP A 191 51.46 15.02 10.06
N GLY A 192 52.15 14.82 11.16
CA GLY A 192 51.63 14.16 12.36
C GLY A 192 50.51 14.88 13.12
N GLU A 193 50.03 16.01 12.60
CA GLU A 193 48.93 16.80 13.21
C GLU A 193 47.55 16.52 12.63
N ILE A 194 47.44 15.80 11.51
CA ILE A 194 46.14 15.50 10.88
C ILE A 194 45.66 14.10 11.25
N PHE A 195 44.33 13.95 11.33
CA PHE A 195 43.71 12.65 11.61
C PHE A 195 43.81 11.70 10.42
N ASP A 196 43.51 12.20 9.23
CA ASP A 196 43.56 11.44 8.00
C ASP A 196 43.48 12.43 6.81
N THR A 197 43.81 11.95 5.61
CA THR A 197 43.64 12.70 4.36
C THR A 197 42.32 12.30 3.74
N ARG A 198 41.49 13.27 3.35
CA ARG A 198 40.17 13.03 2.75
C ARG A 198 40.16 13.21 1.23
N HIS A 199 41.35 13.14 0.60
CA HIS A 199 41.52 13.06 -0.86
C HIS A 199 40.67 14.11 -1.63
N ASP A 200 39.80 13.63 -2.52
CA ASP A 200 38.84 14.46 -3.29
C ASP A 200 38.00 15.40 -2.42
N GLN A 201 37.56 14.93 -1.25
CA GLN A 201 36.78 15.72 -0.32
C GLN A 201 37.55 16.90 0.28
N SER A 202 38.83 16.73 0.60
CA SER A 202 39.69 17.80 1.07
C SER A 202 39.90 18.87 -0.02
N ILE A 203 40.14 18.44 -1.26
CA ILE A 203 40.27 19.33 -2.40
C ILE A 203 38.97 20.11 -2.66
N LEU A 204 37.85 19.42 -2.71
CA LEU A 204 36.51 20.04 -2.88
C LEU A 204 36.25 21.09 -1.78
N SER A 205 36.57 20.75 -0.52
CA SER A 205 36.32 21.63 0.62
C SER A 205 37.13 22.93 0.55
N ILE A 206 38.39 22.85 0.17
CA ILE A 206 39.24 24.04 0.01
C ILE A 206 38.78 24.87 -1.17
N LEU A 207 38.55 24.27 -2.34
CA LEU A 207 38.12 24.95 -3.54
C LEU A 207 36.79 25.69 -3.33
N ALA A 208 35.84 25.03 -2.66
CA ALA A 208 34.52 25.61 -2.38
C ALA A 208 34.59 26.78 -1.38
N SER A 209 35.51 26.72 -0.38
CA SER A 209 35.62 27.78 0.65
C SER A 209 36.08 29.13 0.09
N GLU A 210 36.71 29.12 -1.08
CA GLU A 210 37.21 30.32 -1.77
C GLU A 210 36.30 30.76 -2.92
N HIS A 211 35.26 29.95 -3.27
CA HIS A 211 34.40 30.24 -4.38
C HIS A 211 33.11 31.00 -3.94
N PRO A 212 32.85 32.23 -4.49
CA PRO A 212 31.79 33.12 -3.97
C PRO A 212 30.36 32.65 -4.27
N ARG A 213 30.20 31.70 -5.17
CA ARG A 213 28.86 31.22 -5.62
C ARG A 213 28.57 29.77 -5.24
N VAL A 214 29.10 29.34 -4.10
CA VAL A 214 28.74 28.08 -3.47
C VAL A 214 27.82 28.33 -2.30
N THR A 215 26.73 27.59 -2.26
CA THR A 215 25.87 27.49 -1.05
C THR A 215 26.27 26.27 -0.27
N PHE A 216 26.34 26.44 1.05
CA PHE A 216 26.60 25.35 1.97
C PHE A 216 25.29 24.98 2.67
N SER A 217 24.95 23.71 2.61
CA SER A 217 23.85 23.09 3.37
C SER A 217 24.39 22.24 4.51
N ARG A 218 23.55 21.90 5.46
CA ARG A 218 23.85 20.85 6.44
C ARG A 218 24.04 19.50 5.74
N ASP A 219 24.62 18.55 6.48
CA ASP A 219 24.61 17.15 6.04
C ASP A 219 23.17 16.63 6.01
N ILE A 220 22.73 16.26 4.82
CA ILE A 220 21.35 15.81 4.52
C ILE A 220 21.10 14.34 4.83
N SER A 221 22.11 13.64 5.37
CA SER A 221 22.04 12.24 5.75
C SER A 221 21.69 12.05 7.23
N GLN A 222 21.52 10.78 7.63
CA GLN A 222 21.26 10.40 9.02
C GLN A 222 22.31 10.93 10.02
N TRP A 223 23.47 11.35 9.56
CA TRP A 223 24.50 11.91 10.45
C TRP A 223 24.23 13.38 10.80
N GLY A 224 23.62 14.15 9.91
CA GLY A 224 23.20 15.52 10.22
C GLY A 224 22.08 15.59 11.27
N ARG A 225 21.34 14.51 11.46
CA ARG A 225 20.22 14.43 12.42
C ARG A 225 20.66 14.35 13.91
N GLN A 226 21.90 14.00 14.18
CA GLN A 226 22.37 13.74 15.56
C GLN A 226 22.84 15.01 16.30
N ASP A 227 22.94 16.15 15.59
CA ASP A 227 23.38 17.40 16.21
C ASP A 227 22.16 18.27 16.60
N PRO A 228 22.11 18.81 17.83
CA PRO A 228 21.22 19.92 18.12
C PRO A 228 21.60 21.10 17.22
N PRO A 229 20.68 22.01 16.91
CA PRO A 229 20.97 23.17 16.08
C PRO A 229 22.16 23.91 16.69
N CYS A 230 23.35 23.68 16.15
CA CYS A 230 24.51 24.44 16.53
C CYS A 230 24.24 25.89 16.14
N SER A 231 24.30 26.76 17.09
CA SER A 231 24.53 28.19 16.86
C SER A 231 25.95 28.36 16.29
N ILE A 232 26.08 28.00 15.02
CA ILE A 232 27.31 28.32 14.27
C ILE A 232 27.23 29.82 14.04
N SER A 233 28.15 30.56 14.63
CA SER A 233 28.44 31.94 14.24
C SER A 233 28.49 31.96 12.72
N GLN A 234 27.67 32.80 12.08
CA GLN A 234 27.58 32.92 10.61
C GLN A 234 28.99 32.98 10.01
N PRO A 235 29.31 32.13 9.03
CA PRO A 235 30.55 32.27 8.32
C PRO A 235 30.56 33.64 7.63
N ALA A 236 31.69 34.30 7.64
CA ALA A 236 31.89 35.53 6.90
C ALA A 236 31.73 35.21 5.41
N GLY A 237 30.58 35.54 4.82
CA GLY A 237 30.31 35.34 3.40
C GLY A 237 29.06 34.52 3.12
N GLY A 238 27.89 34.96 3.57
CA GLY A 238 26.58 34.68 2.93
C GLY A 238 26.17 33.23 2.69
N ALA A 239 26.58 32.27 3.53
CA ALA A 239 26.07 30.89 3.46
C ALA A 239 24.61 30.87 3.96
N VAL A 240 23.69 30.56 3.07
CA VAL A 240 22.29 30.29 3.41
C VAL A 240 22.18 28.82 3.81
N GLU A 241 21.87 28.57 5.09
CA GLU A 241 21.46 27.22 5.49
C GLU A 241 20.06 26.94 4.93
N LEU A 242 19.94 25.97 4.05
CA LEU A 242 18.65 25.41 3.68
C LEU A 242 18.20 24.53 4.84
N ASP A 243 17.16 25.02 5.52
CA ASP A 243 16.57 24.27 6.62
C ASP A 243 15.90 22.99 6.11
N THR A 244 16.35 21.87 6.63
CA THR A 244 15.70 20.56 6.46
C THR A 244 14.73 20.31 7.62
N LEU A 245 14.03 21.33 8.07
CA LEU A 245 13.01 21.23 9.09
C LEU A 245 11.65 21.05 8.43
N ASP A 246 10.84 20.16 8.99
CA ASP A 246 9.42 20.08 8.61
C ASP A 246 8.64 21.25 9.24
N GLU A 247 7.34 21.35 8.93
CA GLU A 247 6.44 22.37 9.46
C GLU A 247 6.34 22.41 11.00
N ASN A 248 6.78 21.35 11.66
CA ASN A 248 6.84 21.24 13.14
C ASN A 248 8.24 21.52 13.69
N GLY A 249 9.19 21.93 12.86
CA GLY A 249 10.57 22.17 13.27
C GLY A 249 11.39 20.90 13.54
N ILE A 250 10.94 19.74 13.02
CA ILE A 250 11.64 18.46 13.16
C ILE A 250 12.58 18.27 11.98
N MET A 251 13.86 18.05 12.27
CA MET A 251 14.86 17.73 11.24
C MET A 251 14.58 16.36 10.62
N TYR A 252 14.62 16.29 9.28
CA TYR A 252 14.50 15.03 8.56
C TYR A 252 15.72 14.76 7.67
N ASN A 253 15.98 13.50 7.39
CA ASN A 253 17.00 13.10 6.43
C ASN A 253 16.41 13.16 5.01
N LEU A 254 17.19 13.71 4.07
CA LEU A 254 16.87 13.63 2.66
C LEU A 254 17.37 12.30 2.07
N VAL A 255 18.54 11.88 2.50
CA VAL A 255 19.20 10.64 2.10
C VAL A 255 19.69 9.88 3.32
N ASN A 256 19.82 8.56 3.18
CA ASN A 256 20.53 7.72 4.13
C ASN A 256 21.67 6.97 3.45
N HIS A 257 22.75 6.72 4.20
CA HIS A 257 23.81 5.82 3.80
C HIS A 257 23.59 4.47 4.47
N HIS A 258 23.36 3.42 3.70
CA HIS A 258 23.29 2.07 4.28
C HIS A 258 24.68 1.46 4.56
N ARG A 259 25.76 2.02 4.03
CA ARG A 259 27.16 1.55 4.16
C ARG A 259 27.38 0.06 3.92
N ARG A 260 26.38 -0.64 3.38
CA ARG A 260 26.49 -2.05 3.04
C ARG A 260 26.92 -2.16 1.58
N ILE A 261 27.91 -2.99 1.33
CA ILE A 261 28.17 -3.43 -0.04
C ILE A 261 26.99 -4.33 -0.40
N MET A 262 26.06 -3.81 -1.18
CA MET A 262 25.01 -4.63 -1.75
C MET A 262 25.61 -5.33 -2.96
N LYS A 263 26.06 -6.55 -2.76
CA LYS A 263 26.43 -7.45 -3.85
C LYS A 263 25.23 -7.60 -4.79
N ILE A 264 25.49 -7.75 -6.09
CA ILE A 264 24.47 -8.31 -6.98
C ILE A 264 24.09 -9.66 -6.35
N PRO A 265 22.85 -9.83 -5.92
CA PRO A 265 22.49 -11.01 -5.18
C PRO A 265 22.70 -12.25 -6.04
N LYS A 266 23.21 -13.30 -5.43
CA LYS A 266 23.33 -14.62 -6.04
C LYS A 266 22.00 -15.34 -5.93
N ILE A 267 21.48 -15.80 -7.06
CA ILE A 267 20.22 -16.51 -7.17
C ILE A 267 20.46 -17.97 -7.46
N ALA A 268 19.84 -18.85 -6.72
CA ALA A 268 19.79 -20.25 -7.08
C ALA A 268 18.38 -20.64 -7.57
N VAL A 269 18.29 -21.11 -8.79
CA VAL A 269 17.06 -21.66 -9.38
C VAL A 269 17.09 -23.17 -9.21
N ILE A 270 16.13 -23.74 -8.51
CA ILE A 270 16.04 -25.19 -8.20
C ILE A 270 15.03 -25.81 -9.12
N THR A 271 15.46 -26.78 -9.95
CA THR A 271 14.60 -27.53 -10.86
C THR A 271 14.72 -29.04 -10.57
N PRO A 272 13.73 -29.66 -9.89
CA PRO A 272 13.62 -31.11 -9.80
C PRO A 272 13.25 -31.71 -11.16
N THR A 273 13.86 -32.82 -11.54
CA THR A 273 13.54 -33.44 -12.82
C THR A 273 13.78 -34.94 -12.86
N THR A 274 13.02 -35.66 -13.65
CA THR A 274 13.25 -37.05 -14.08
C THR A 274 13.70 -37.12 -15.53
N GLY A 275 14.21 -36.01 -16.11
CA GLY A 275 14.60 -35.90 -17.51
C GLY A 275 13.40 -35.87 -18.46
N GLY A 276 12.36 -35.10 -18.07
CA GLY A 276 11.16 -34.88 -18.86
C GLY A 276 11.44 -34.17 -20.20
N LYS A 277 10.52 -34.32 -21.15
CA LYS A 277 10.66 -33.76 -22.51
C LYS A 277 10.77 -32.24 -22.59
N PHE A 278 10.36 -31.54 -21.52
CA PHE A 278 10.35 -30.08 -21.46
C PHE A 278 11.58 -29.48 -20.75
N LEU A 279 12.42 -30.28 -20.11
CA LEU A 279 13.60 -29.86 -19.38
C LEU A 279 14.53 -28.97 -20.23
N ASP A 280 14.71 -29.30 -21.52
CA ASP A 280 15.52 -28.52 -22.46
C ASP A 280 15.01 -27.07 -22.58
N ALA A 281 13.70 -26.89 -22.73
CA ALA A 281 13.07 -25.57 -22.80
C ALA A 281 13.17 -24.80 -21.45
N CYS A 282 13.00 -25.48 -20.34
CA CYS A 282 13.19 -24.95 -18.98
C CYS A 282 14.60 -24.38 -18.81
N ILE A 283 15.63 -25.19 -19.08
CA ILE A 283 17.05 -24.80 -18.97
C ILE A 283 17.33 -23.59 -19.88
N LYS A 284 16.88 -23.63 -21.15
CA LYS A 284 17.08 -22.53 -22.11
C LYS A 284 16.47 -21.23 -21.61
N SER A 285 15.33 -21.26 -20.93
CA SER A 285 14.67 -20.08 -20.40
C SER A 285 15.51 -19.43 -19.28
N VAL A 286 16.05 -20.21 -18.35
CA VAL A 286 16.97 -19.72 -17.31
C VAL A 286 18.25 -19.16 -17.91
N GLN A 287 18.84 -19.84 -18.91
CA GLN A 287 20.04 -19.37 -19.61
C GLN A 287 19.81 -18.07 -20.37
N SER A 288 18.57 -17.76 -20.75
CA SER A 288 18.21 -16.49 -21.40
C SER A 288 18.06 -15.30 -20.44
N SER A 289 18.12 -15.53 -19.12
CA SER A 289 17.91 -14.48 -18.12
C SER A 289 18.83 -13.28 -18.31
N THR A 290 18.29 -12.09 -18.11
CA THR A 290 19.06 -10.83 -18.16
C THR A 290 19.73 -10.47 -16.83
N LEU A 291 19.37 -11.13 -15.74
CA LEU A 291 20.02 -10.96 -14.45
C LEU A 291 21.34 -11.75 -14.42
N PRO A 292 22.47 -11.15 -14.07
CA PRO A 292 23.73 -11.89 -13.82
C PRO A 292 23.66 -12.64 -12.49
N ASN A 293 24.64 -13.51 -12.22
CA ASN A 293 24.84 -14.21 -10.96
C ASN A 293 23.71 -15.20 -10.59
N ILE A 294 23.25 -15.95 -11.57
CA ILE A 294 22.30 -17.06 -11.40
C ILE A 294 23.04 -18.40 -11.44
N GLU A 295 22.73 -19.28 -10.51
CA GLU A 295 23.07 -20.70 -10.56
C GLU A 295 21.80 -21.52 -10.82
N HIS A 296 21.81 -22.37 -11.85
CA HIS A 296 20.70 -23.28 -12.12
C HIS A 296 20.99 -24.66 -11.54
N TRP A 297 20.34 -25.03 -10.47
CA TRP A 297 20.47 -26.31 -9.78
C TRP A 297 19.49 -27.32 -10.36
N ILE A 298 19.99 -28.24 -11.21
CA ILE A 298 19.24 -29.32 -11.78
C ILE A 298 19.33 -30.54 -10.85
N ILE A 299 18.25 -30.84 -10.18
CA ILE A 299 18.18 -31.95 -9.23
C ILE A 299 17.55 -33.15 -9.91
N VAL A 300 18.36 -34.11 -10.28
CA VAL A 300 17.90 -35.36 -10.90
C VAL A 300 17.28 -36.26 -9.84
N ASP A 301 15.98 -36.39 -9.89
CA ASP A 301 15.19 -37.13 -8.89
C ASP A 301 15.13 -38.63 -9.25
N GLY A 302 16.17 -39.32 -8.79
CA GLY A 302 16.47 -40.74 -9.08
C GLY A 302 17.63 -40.92 -10.05
N ARG A 303 18.67 -41.62 -9.58
CA ARG A 303 19.91 -41.85 -10.37
C ARG A 303 19.64 -42.56 -11.71
N GLU A 304 18.57 -43.35 -11.81
CA GLU A 304 18.12 -43.99 -13.04
C GLU A 304 17.80 -42.98 -14.16
N HIS A 305 17.55 -41.69 -13.83
CA HIS A 305 17.24 -40.64 -14.80
C HIS A 305 18.47 -39.84 -15.22
N GLU A 306 19.64 -40.05 -14.59
CA GLU A 306 20.85 -39.21 -14.76
C GLU A 306 21.32 -39.18 -16.20
N GLY A 307 21.41 -40.32 -16.88
CA GLY A 307 21.86 -40.38 -18.28
C GLY A 307 21.01 -39.59 -19.27
N LYS A 308 19.69 -39.48 -19.03
CA LYS A 308 18.79 -38.67 -19.86
C LYS A 308 19.07 -37.19 -19.67
N VAL A 309 19.31 -36.77 -18.43
CA VAL A 309 19.61 -35.39 -18.08
C VAL A 309 20.96 -34.98 -18.64
N ASP A 310 21.98 -35.85 -18.55
CA ASP A 310 23.31 -35.58 -19.11
C ASP A 310 23.28 -35.29 -20.61
N MET A 311 22.54 -36.10 -21.40
CA MET A 311 22.36 -35.85 -22.83
C MET A 311 21.73 -34.49 -23.15
N ILE A 312 20.91 -33.94 -22.24
CA ILE A 312 20.34 -32.60 -22.39
C ILE A 312 21.38 -31.55 -22.04
N LEU A 313 22.11 -31.72 -20.95
CA LEU A 313 23.07 -30.76 -20.45
C LEU A 313 24.28 -30.59 -21.39
N GLU A 314 24.72 -31.64 -22.09
CA GLU A 314 25.83 -31.60 -23.07
C GLU A 314 25.61 -30.58 -24.20
N LYS A 315 24.37 -30.16 -24.45
CA LYS A 315 24.05 -29.17 -25.49
C LYS A 315 24.36 -27.73 -25.08
N TYR A 316 24.58 -27.47 -23.79
CA TYR A 316 24.71 -26.11 -23.27
C TYR A 316 26.15 -25.69 -23.03
N ARG A 317 26.57 -24.57 -23.66
CA ARG A 317 27.70 -23.74 -23.17
C ARG A 317 27.08 -22.64 -22.30
N HIS A 318 27.37 -22.70 -21.00
CA HIS A 318 26.58 -22.02 -19.99
C HIS A 318 26.90 -20.51 -19.90
N LYS A 319 25.87 -19.69 -20.08
CA LYS A 319 25.89 -18.26 -19.68
C LYS A 319 25.80 -18.16 -18.15
N HIS A 320 24.92 -18.97 -17.56
CA HIS A 320 24.76 -19.12 -16.13
C HIS A 320 25.24 -20.52 -15.71
N PRO A 321 25.99 -20.67 -14.59
CA PRO A 321 26.42 -21.97 -14.11
C PRO A 321 25.25 -22.95 -13.92
N ILE A 322 25.37 -24.18 -14.43
CA ILE A 322 24.45 -25.27 -14.16
C ILE A 322 25.12 -26.24 -13.20
N ILE A 323 24.46 -26.51 -12.08
CA ILE A 323 24.92 -27.44 -11.05
C ILE A 323 23.99 -28.64 -11.07
N LYS A 324 24.50 -29.79 -11.47
CA LYS A 324 23.74 -31.06 -11.46
C LYS A 324 23.99 -31.80 -10.14
N LEU A 325 22.89 -32.25 -9.49
CA LEU A 325 22.91 -33.14 -8.35
C LEU A 325 21.94 -34.30 -8.62
N ALA A 326 22.44 -35.52 -8.66
CA ALA A 326 21.60 -36.73 -8.80
C ALA A 326 21.30 -37.34 -7.44
N LEU A 327 20.02 -37.51 -7.11
CA LEU A 327 19.57 -38.15 -5.92
C LEU A 327 19.61 -39.69 -6.09
N PRO A 328 19.95 -40.45 -5.06
CA PRO A 328 20.05 -41.90 -5.17
C PRO A 328 18.72 -42.60 -5.51
N ASN A 329 17.61 -42.00 -5.10
CA ASN A 329 16.25 -42.50 -5.30
C ASN A 329 15.31 -41.40 -5.77
N ASN A 330 14.23 -41.77 -6.46
CA ASN A 330 13.14 -40.85 -6.81
C ASN A 330 12.32 -40.52 -5.56
N VAL A 331 12.58 -39.33 -4.98
CA VAL A 331 11.92 -38.86 -3.75
C VAL A 331 10.55 -38.21 -4.04
N GLY A 332 10.29 -37.86 -5.30
CA GLY A 332 9.01 -37.32 -5.78
C GLY A 332 7.96 -38.38 -6.04
N SER A 333 8.35 -39.66 -6.02
CA SER A 333 7.43 -40.76 -6.21
C SER A 333 6.32 -40.77 -5.15
N GLY A 334 5.18 -41.42 -5.51
CA GLY A 334 4.02 -41.51 -4.60
C GLY A 334 3.29 -40.17 -4.37
N GLY A 335 3.35 -39.25 -5.34
CA GLY A 335 2.62 -37.99 -5.31
C GLY A 335 3.30 -36.87 -4.53
N TRP A 336 4.61 -36.97 -4.26
CA TRP A 336 5.41 -35.91 -3.64
C TRP A 336 5.88 -34.85 -4.66
N CYS A 337 5.87 -35.18 -5.94
CA CYS A 337 6.35 -34.26 -6.99
C CYS A 337 7.76 -33.69 -6.66
N GLY A 338 8.00 -32.42 -6.87
CA GLY A 338 9.23 -31.74 -6.49
C GLY A 338 9.35 -31.31 -5.01
N HIS A 339 8.31 -31.49 -4.19
CA HIS A 339 8.19 -30.86 -2.86
C HIS A 339 9.37 -31.20 -1.93
N ARG A 340 9.79 -32.47 -1.88
CA ARG A 340 10.92 -32.89 -1.02
C ARG A 340 12.25 -32.27 -1.46
N VAL A 341 12.42 -32.07 -2.75
CA VAL A 341 13.57 -31.37 -3.32
C VAL A 341 13.55 -29.92 -2.90
N TYR A 342 12.42 -29.24 -3.08
CA TYR A 342 12.24 -27.83 -2.72
C TYR A 342 12.49 -27.59 -1.22
N GLY A 343 12.06 -28.50 -0.36
CA GLY A 343 12.28 -28.39 1.09
C GLY A 343 13.71 -28.69 1.53
N SER A 344 14.48 -29.49 0.77
CA SER A 344 15.78 -29.99 1.23
C SER A 344 16.98 -29.29 0.60
N ILE A 345 16.89 -28.93 -0.67
CA ILE A 345 18.03 -28.39 -1.42
C ILE A 345 18.48 -27.00 -0.94
N PRO A 346 17.62 -26.08 -0.46
CA PRO A 346 18.06 -24.79 0.08
C PRO A 346 19.12 -24.90 1.19
N TRP A 347 19.17 -26.00 1.94
CA TRP A 347 20.13 -26.22 3.02
C TRP A 347 21.58 -26.35 2.53
N ILE A 348 21.80 -26.86 1.32
CA ILE A 348 23.13 -27.09 0.75
C ILE A 348 23.56 -26.01 -0.24
N ILE A 349 22.68 -25.08 -0.58
CA ILE A 349 22.94 -23.98 -1.51
C ILE A 349 23.55 -22.79 -0.78
N ASN A 350 24.56 -22.16 -1.36
CA ASN A 350 25.10 -20.87 -0.92
C ASN A 350 24.68 -19.79 -1.91
N ALA A 351 23.48 -19.25 -1.74
CA ALA A 351 22.93 -18.15 -2.52
C ALA A 351 22.21 -17.18 -1.58
N ASP A 352 21.93 -15.96 -2.06
CA ASP A 352 21.18 -14.97 -1.30
C ASP A 352 19.66 -15.26 -1.41
N TYR A 353 19.21 -15.68 -2.60
CA TYR A 353 17.80 -15.98 -2.88
C TYR A 353 17.64 -17.33 -3.56
N ILE A 354 16.52 -17.96 -3.29
CA ILE A 354 16.04 -19.21 -3.89
C ILE A 354 14.84 -18.94 -4.76
N SER A 355 14.81 -19.47 -5.97
CA SER A 355 13.64 -19.57 -6.83
C SER A 355 13.39 -21.03 -7.21
N TYR A 356 12.15 -21.45 -7.22
CA TYR A 356 11.73 -22.78 -7.62
C TYR A 356 11.25 -22.73 -9.07
N LEU A 357 11.53 -23.77 -9.84
CA LEU A 357 11.07 -23.87 -11.23
C LEU A 357 10.83 -25.34 -11.61
N ASP A 358 9.59 -25.69 -11.92
CA ASP A 358 9.27 -27.01 -12.42
C ASP A 358 9.87 -27.23 -13.83
N ASP A 359 10.28 -28.44 -14.12
CA ASP A 359 11.02 -28.77 -15.35
C ASP A 359 10.16 -28.71 -16.64
N ASP A 360 8.85 -28.48 -16.51
CA ASP A 360 7.91 -28.28 -17.60
C ASP A 360 7.51 -26.81 -17.83
N ASN A 361 7.93 -25.91 -16.93
CA ASN A 361 7.68 -24.48 -17.03
C ASN A 361 8.87 -23.72 -17.64
N ILE A 362 8.61 -22.52 -18.15
CA ILE A 362 9.64 -21.62 -18.69
C ILE A 362 9.43 -20.21 -18.16
N VAL A 363 10.52 -19.44 -18.06
CA VAL A 363 10.48 -18.07 -17.54
C VAL A 363 10.85 -17.04 -18.61
N ASP A 364 10.29 -15.84 -18.51
CA ASP A 364 10.68 -14.72 -19.37
C ASP A 364 12.09 -14.23 -19.03
N PRO A 365 12.84 -13.63 -19.96
CA PRO A 365 14.22 -13.21 -19.72
C PRO A 365 14.41 -12.22 -18.54
N LYS A 366 13.38 -11.43 -18.18
CA LYS A 366 13.42 -10.47 -17.09
C LYS A 366 12.83 -11.01 -15.78
N HIS A 367 12.32 -12.25 -15.76
CA HIS A 367 11.61 -12.84 -14.61
C HIS A 367 12.37 -12.68 -13.29
N PHE A 368 13.58 -13.21 -13.19
CA PHE A 368 14.37 -13.15 -11.95
C PHE A 368 14.79 -11.72 -11.60
N LYS A 369 15.08 -10.89 -12.62
CA LYS A 369 15.42 -9.48 -12.41
C LYS A 369 14.24 -8.72 -11.79
N ASP A 370 13.03 -8.91 -12.31
CA ASP A 370 11.83 -8.23 -11.83
C ASP A 370 11.49 -8.68 -10.40
N LEU A 371 11.63 -9.97 -10.08
CA LEU A 371 11.42 -10.52 -8.72
C LEU A 371 12.43 -9.95 -7.70
N VAL A 372 13.73 -9.97 -8.01
CA VAL A 372 14.76 -9.40 -7.14
C VAL A 372 14.57 -7.89 -6.96
N SER A 373 14.27 -7.17 -8.05
CA SER A 373 14.02 -5.74 -7.98
C SER A 373 12.84 -5.42 -7.07
N SER A 374 11.80 -6.24 -7.08
CA SER A 374 10.63 -6.09 -6.22
C SER A 374 10.99 -6.29 -4.74
N ILE A 375 11.85 -7.26 -4.40
CA ILE A 375 12.35 -7.43 -3.03
C ILE A 375 13.16 -6.21 -2.59
N ILE A 376 14.14 -5.80 -3.41
CA ILE A 376 15.05 -4.69 -3.08
C ILE A 376 14.30 -3.36 -2.92
N SER A 377 13.27 -3.13 -3.72
CA SER A 377 12.48 -1.90 -3.69
C SER A 377 11.43 -1.87 -2.58
N THR A 378 11.14 -3.00 -1.95
CA THR A 378 10.18 -3.09 -0.85
C THR A 378 10.94 -3.14 0.48
N PRO A 379 10.77 -2.17 1.40
CA PRO A 379 11.48 -2.16 2.67
C PRO A 379 11.31 -3.45 3.45
N ASN A 380 12.44 -4.02 3.90
CA ASN A 380 12.51 -5.26 4.68
C ASN A 380 11.90 -6.50 4.02
N ALA A 381 11.58 -6.46 2.73
CA ALA A 381 11.05 -7.63 2.04
C ALA A 381 12.11 -8.73 1.94
N SER A 382 11.71 -9.96 2.25
CA SER A 382 12.54 -11.16 2.13
C SER A 382 12.04 -12.11 1.05
N TRP A 383 10.95 -11.80 0.37
CA TRP A 383 10.44 -12.60 -0.73
C TRP A 383 9.57 -11.78 -1.69
N SER A 384 9.38 -12.31 -2.89
CA SER A 384 8.47 -11.74 -3.89
C SER A 384 7.82 -12.84 -4.73
N TYR A 385 6.75 -12.47 -5.45
CA TYR A 385 6.13 -13.36 -6.42
C TYR A 385 5.66 -12.61 -7.67
N CYS A 386 5.48 -13.37 -8.76
CA CYS A 386 4.92 -12.89 -10.02
C CYS A 386 3.65 -13.65 -10.40
N LEU A 387 3.09 -13.29 -11.55
CA LEU A 387 1.93 -13.95 -12.15
C LEU A 387 2.38 -14.92 -13.25
N ARG A 388 1.45 -15.79 -13.71
CA ARG A 388 1.74 -16.80 -14.74
C ARG A 388 0.88 -16.65 -16.00
N LYS A 389 1.52 -16.83 -17.16
CA LYS A 389 0.88 -17.08 -18.45
C LYS A 389 0.61 -18.58 -18.59
N LEU A 390 -0.33 -18.92 -19.43
CA LEU A 390 -0.67 -20.28 -19.76
C LEU A 390 -0.15 -20.61 -21.16
N ILE A 391 0.64 -21.68 -21.29
CA ILE A 391 1.18 -22.14 -22.58
C ILE A 391 0.78 -23.60 -22.85
N ASP A 392 0.72 -23.95 -24.14
CA ASP A 392 0.47 -25.34 -24.59
C ASP A 392 1.73 -26.22 -24.53
N GLY A 393 1.61 -27.48 -25.00
CA GLY A 393 2.70 -28.43 -25.11
C GLY A 393 3.86 -27.96 -25.98
N ASP A 394 3.60 -27.11 -26.98
CA ASP A 394 4.61 -26.57 -27.89
C ASP A 394 5.21 -25.25 -27.43
N GLY A 395 4.68 -24.65 -26.32
CA GLY A 395 5.14 -23.40 -25.75
C GLY A 395 4.41 -22.16 -26.28
N ASN A 396 3.33 -22.34 -27.05
CA ASN A 396 2.54 -21.21 -27.54
C ASN A 396 1.63 -20.67 -26.45
N LEU A 397 1.48 -19.34 -26.40
CA LEU A 397 0.58 -18.66 -25.46
C LEU A 397 -0.87 -19.06 -25.69
N ILE A 398 -1.55 -19.55 -24.66
CA ILE A 398 -2.99 -19.86 -24.67
C ILE A 398 -3.77 -18.72 -24.00
N GLY A 399 -3.22 -18.13 -22.94
CA GLY A 399 -3.89 -17.08 -22.17
C GLY A 399 -3.14 -16.72 -20.91
N TYR A 400 -3.86 -16.08 -19.98
CA TYR A 400 -3.35 -15.63 -18.68
C TYR A 400 -4.15 -16.28 -17.56
N ASP A 401 -3.49 -16.58 -16.45
CA ASP A 401 -4.16 -17.03 -15.23
C ASP A 401 -4.66 -15.81 -14.45
N ASN A 402 -5.92 -15.49 -14.64
CA ASN A 402 -6.61 -14.42 -13.94
C ASN A 402 -7.59 -14.93 -12.87
N CYS A 403 -7.43 -16.16 -12.39
CA CYS A 403 -8.33 -16.76 -11.41
C CYS A 403 -7.64 -17.51 -10.26
N GLU A 404 -6.49 -18.14 -10.48
CA GLU A 404 -5.94 -19.07 -9.49
C GLU A 404 -4.66 -18.57 -8.82
N SER A 405 -3.55 -18.38 -9.53
CA SER A 405 -2.26 -18.02 -8.95
C SER A 405 -2.10 -16.49 -8.84
N LEU A 406 -2.90 -15.88 -7.96
CA LEU A 406 -3.00 -14.43 -7.78
C LEU A 406 -2.69 -13.96 -6.36
N GLY A 407 -2.12 -14.82 -5.51
CA GLY A 407 -1.88 -14.47 -4.10
C GLY A 407 -3.19 -14.41 -3.32
N GLY A 408 -3.41 -13.32 -2.56
CA GLY A 408 -4.55 -13.18 -1.67
C GLY A 408 -5.93 -13.12 -2.32
N ILE A 409 -5.96 -12.96 -3.64
CA ILE A 409 -7.19 -12.94 -4.43
C ILE A 409 -7.42 -14.21 -5.24
N SER A 410 -6.59 -15.23 -5.04
CA SER A 410 -6.71 -16.50 -5.73
C SER A 410 -8.12 -17.08 -5.61
N HIS A 411 -8.64 -17.58 -6.73
CA HIS A 411 -9.99 -18.11 -6.80
C HIS A 411 -10.01 -19.35 -7.66
N THR A 412 -10.26 -20.49 -7.05
CA THR A 412 -10.42 -21.74 -7.78
C THR A 412 -11.88 -21.97 -8.16
N VAL A 413 -12.11 -22.61 -9.31
CA VAL A 413 -13.45 -23.07 -9.75
C VAL A 413 -14.12 -23.92 -8.67
N ALA A 414 -13.35 -24.56 -7.79
CA ALA A 414 -13.84 -25.37 -6.67
C ALA A 414 -14.31 -24.54 -5.45
N GLY A 415 -14.33 -23.21 -5.55
CA GLY A 415 -14.78 -22.35 -4.46
C GLY A 415 -13.85 -22.28 -3.24
N ARG A 416 -12.64 -22.82 -3.34
CA ARG A 416 -11.62 -22.77 -2.28
C ARG A 416 -10.86 -21.45 -2.40
N GLY A 417 -11.34 -20.44 -1.74
CA GLY A 417 -10.78 -19.13 -1.80
C GLY A 417 -9.59 -18.94 -0.86
N ASP A 418 -8.56 -19.77 -0.98
CA ASP A 418 -7.34 -19.64 -0.21
C ASP A 418 -6.26 -18.92 -1.02
N TYR A 419 -5.27 -18.37 -0.32
CA TYR A 419 -4.04 -17.91 -0.94
C TYR A 419 -3.42 -19.00 -1.80
N LEU A 420 -3.18 -18.70 -3.06
CA LEU A 420 -2.41 -19.56 -3.95
C LEU A 420 -1.43 -18.72 -4.75
N ILE A 421 -0.19 -19.16 -4.75
CA ILE A 421 0.86 -18.70 -5.64
C ILE A 421 1.53 -19.97 -6.17
N ASP A 422 1.66 -20.05 -7.48
CA ASP A 422 2.34 -21.17 -8.13
C ASP A 422 3.78 -21.28 -7.62
N THR A 423 4.24 -22.51 -7.43
CA THR A 423 5.59 -22.82 -6.92
C THR A 423 6.68 -22.12 -7.71
N SER A 424 6.55 -22.06 -9.04
CA SER A 424 7.54 -21.44 -9.92
C SER A 424 7.45 -19.91 -9.99
N CYS A 425 6.52 -19.28 -9.25
CA CYS A 425 6.37 -17.83 -9.21
C CYS A 425 7.19 -17.14 -8.11
N TYR A 426 7.82 -17.87 -7.19
CA TYR A 426 8.51 -17.31 -6.03
C TYR A 426 9.96 -16.92 -6.25
N MET A 427 10.39 -15.88 -5.55
CA MET A 427 11.76 -15.59 -5.16
C MET A 427 11.78 -15.39 -3.64
N ILE A 428 12.58 -16.15 -2.91
CA ILE A 428 12.58 -16.18 -1.44
C ILE A 428 14.01 -16.07 -0.92
N GLU A 429 14.26 -15.23 0.07
CA GLU A 429 15.54 -15.19 0.78
C GLU A 429 15.89 -16.60 1.31
N ARG A 430 17.14 -17.02 1.15
CA ARG A 430 17.57 -18.38 1.44
C ARG A 430 17.20 -18.85 2.87
N GLU A 431 17.44 -18.02 3.87
CA GLU A 431 17.14 -18.37 5.28
C GLU A 431 15.64 -18.54 5.51
N LEU A 432 14.82 -17.74 4.84
CA LEU A 432 13.37 -17.88 4.87
C LEU A 432 12.90 -19.14 4.12
N ALA A 433 13.54 -19.49 3.00
CA ALA A 433 13.28 -20.73 2.26
C ALA A 433 13.65 -21.97 3.09
N ILE A 434 14.76 -21.93 3.85
CA ILE A 434 15.14 -22.96 4.82
C ILE A 434 14.09 -23.08 5.93
N SER A 435 13.63 -21.96 6.48
CA SER A 435 12.58 -21.95 7.50
C SER A 435 11.25 -22.52 7.00
N ALA A 436 10.97 -22.46 5.70
CA ALA A 436 9.81 -23.05 5.05
C ALA A 436 9.95 -24.56 4.76
N SER A 437 11.13 -25.18 4.95
CA SER A 437 11.39 -26.59 4.65
C SER A 437 10.37 -27.57 5.24
N PRO A 438 9.89 -27.40 6.50
CA PRO A 438 8.88 -28.29 7.06
C PRO A 438 7.57 -28.33 6.26
N ILE A 439 7.20 -27.20 5.63
CA ILE A 439 5.97 -27.10 4.83
C ILE A 439 6.06 -27.99 3.60
N TRP A 440 7.19 -27.95 2.88
CA TRP A 440 7.43 -28.79 1.72
C TRP A 440 7.50 -30.29 2.07
N ASN A 441 7.99 -30.62 3.26
CA ASN A 441 8.19 -32.00 3.71
C ASN A 441 7.05 -32.56 4.57
N ALA A 442 6.04 -31.76 4.89
CA ALA A 442 4.86 -32.18 5.62
C ALA A 442 3.73 -32.63 4.68
N ARG A 443 2.97 -33.64 5.11
CA ARG A 443 1.70 -33.99 4.44
C ARG A 443 0.57 -33.23 5.09
N PHE A 444 0.14 -32.14 4.48
CA PHE A 444 -1.07 -31.46 4.87
C PHE A 444 -2.27 -32.21 4.28
N ARG A 445 -3.12 -32.74 5.13
CA ARG A 445 -4.35 -33.36 4.67
C ARG A 445 -5.43 -32.30 4.56
N ASP A 446 -5.83 -31.99 3.33
CA ASP A 446 -7.12 -31.39 3.11
C ASP A 446 -8.24 -32.38 3.50
N PRO A 447 -9.53 -31.99 3.56
CA PRO A 447 -10.64 -32.93 3.86
C PRO A 447 -10.70 -34.15 2.93
N ASN A 448 -10.01 -34.12 1.78
CA ASN A 448 -9.94 -35.18 0.80
C ASN A 448 -8.61 -35.97 0.87
N GLY A 449 -7.72 -35.69 1.84
CA GLY A 449 -6.48 -36.40 2.05
C GLY A 449 -5.32 -36.02 1.11
N LYS A 450 -5.42 -34.97 0.33
CA LYS A 450 -4.36 -34.50 -0.58
C LYS A 450 -3.35 -33.59 0.13
N GLN A 451 -2.10 -33.60 -0.37
CA GLN A 451 -1.09 -32.63 0.03
C GLN A 451 -1.45 -31.22 -0.46
N ASN A 452 -1.09 -30.20 0.32
CA ASN A 452 -1.41 -28.85 -0.02
C ASN A 452 -0.29 -27.82 0.32
N PRO A 453 1.00 -28.10 -0.01
CA PRO A 453 2.10 -27.18 0.29
C PRO A 453 1.92 -25.84 -0.41
N ASP A 454 1.38 -25.82 -1.65
CA ASP A 454 1.16 -24.61 -2.45
C ASP A 454 0.22 -23.60 -1.78
N ARG A 455 -0.60 -24.05 -0.82
CA ARG A 455 -1.52 -23.19 -0.07
C ARG A 455 -1.02 -22.82 1.31
N GLU A 456 -0.20 -23.69 1.91
CA GLU A 456 0.38 -23.42 3.24
C GLU A 456 1.65 -22.58 3.17
N LEU A 457 2.44 -22.71 2.09
CA LEU A 457 3.64 -21.90 1.89
C LEU A 457 3.33 -20.39 1.84
N PRO A 458 2.38 -19.90 1.04
CA PRO A 458 2.07 -18.47 1.03
C PRO A 458 1.57 -17.97 2.39
N LYS A 459 0.80 -18.73 3.14
CA LYS A 459 0.36 -18.36 4.50
C LYS A 459 1.55 -18.18 5.44
N PHE A 460 2.50 -19.12 5.41
CA PHE A 460 3.73 -19.03 6.19
C PHE A 460 4.55 -17.81 5.80
N LEU A 461 4.79 -17.58 4.51
CA LEU A 461 5.59 -16.47 4.02
C LEU A 461 4.99 -15.10 4.40
N LEU A 462 3.67 -14.95 4.28
CA LEU A 462 2.93 -13.75 4.66
C LEU A 462 3.06 -13.42 6.14
N SER A 463 3.03 -14.43 7.01
CA SER A 463 3.18 -14.23 8.46
C SER A 463 4.63 -14.03 8.90
N SER A 464 5.61 -14.35 8.04
CA SER A 464 7.03 -14.38 8.40
C SER A 464 7.78 -13.11 8.00
N ALA A 465 7.47 -12.50 6.84
CA ALA A 465 8.22 -11.36 6.32
C ALA A 465 7.44 -10.51 5.31
N PRO A 466 7.76 -9.21 5.22
CA PRO A 466 7.30 -8.34 4.13
C PRO A 466 7.68 -8.89 2.75
N TYR A 467 6.93 -8.52 1.72
CA TYR A 467 7.08 -9.08 0.39
C TYR A 467 6.87 -8.05 -0.72
N GLY A 468 7.47 -8.35 -1.88
CA GLY A 468 7.23 -7.62 -3.11
C GLY A 468 6.25 -8.36 -4.04
N VAL A 469 5.50 -7.61 -4.85
CA VAL A 469 4.61 -8.17 -5.87
C VAL A 469 5.04 -7.70 -7.25
N VAL A 470 5.36 -8.64 -8.12
CA VAL A 470 5.60 -8.37 -9.55
C VAL A 470 4.30 -8.61 -10.30
N ARG A 471 3.56 -7.53 -10.57
CA ARG A 471 2.28 -7.58 -11.30
C ARG A 471 2.48 -7.81 -12.81
N LYS A 472 3.33 -8.79 -13.14
CA LYS A 472 3.61 -9.19 -14.52
C LYS A 472 3.54 -10.70 -14.64
N HIS A 473 2.94 -11.18 -15.70
CA HIS A 473 2.88 -12.59 -16.06
C HIS A 473 4.20 -13.04 -16.68
N SER A 474 5.23 -13.29 -15.86
CA SER A 474 6.58 -13.62 -16.31
C SER A 474 6.95 -15.10 -16.18
N LEU A 475 6.14 -15.91 -15.49
CA LEU A 475 6.17 -17.36 -15.55
C LEU A 475 5.26 -17.86 -16.69
N ASN A 476 5.73 -18.80 -17.50
CA ASN A 476 4.95 -19.47 -18.53
C ASN A 476 4.65 -20.89 -18.05
N TYR A 477 3.44 -21.07 -17.53
CA TYR A 477 2.94 -22.32 -16.97
C TYR A 477 2.38 -23.23 -18.05
N ARG A 478 2.90 -24.45 -18.15
CA ARG A 478 2.51 -25.40 -19.20
C ARG A 478 1.30 -26.23 -18.80
N ILE A 479 0.24 -26.11 -19.57
CA ILE A 479 -1.00 -26.85 -19.36
C ILE A 479 -0.91 -28.23 -20.02
N GLY A 480 -1.42 -29.26 -19.32
CA GLY A 480 -1.51 -30.63 -19.86
C GLY A 480 -0.15 -31.31 -20.05
N SER A 481 0.88 -30.86 -19.35
CA SER A 481 2.23 -31.46 -19.37
C SER A 481 2.24 -32.89 -18.83
N THR A 482 1.40 -33.17 -17.84
CA THR A 482 1.20 -34.48 -17.21
C THR A 482 -0.29 -34.82 -17.08
N GLY A 483 -0.63 -36.06 -16.80
CA GLY A 483 -2.02 -36.48 -16.52
C GLY A 483 -2.62 -35.88 -15.24
N LEU A 484 -1.80 -35.21 -14.42
CA LEU A 484 -2.20 -34.51 -13.21
C LEU A 484 -2.30 -33.00 -13.41
N SER A 485 -1.89 -32.47 -14.57
CA SER A 485 -1.91 -31.05 -14.88
C SER A 485 -3.35 -30.53 -14.99
N VAL A 486 -3.53 -29.29 -14.53
CA VAL A 486 -4.79 -28.56 -14.70
C VAL A 486 -5.08 -28.37 -16.19
N THR A 487 -6.34 -28.50 -16.57
CA THR A 487 -6.75 -28.40 -17.97
C THR A 487 -7.04 -26.97 -18.40
N ASN A 488 -6.95 -26.68 -19.70
CA ASN A 488 -7.32 -25.37 -20.25
C ASN A 488 -8.75 -24.96 -19.85
N ASN A 489 -9.69 -25.93 -19.84
CA ASN A 489 -11.08 -25.67 -19.49
C ASN A 489 -11.25 -25.13 -18.05
N PHE A 490 -10.38 -25.56 -17.13
CA PHE A 490 -10.35 -25.02 -15.75
C PHE A 490 -10.10 -23.49 -15.76
N PHE A 491 -9.10 -23.03 -16.51
CA PHE A 491 -8.77 -21.61 -16.57
C PHE A 491 -9.80 -20.82 -17.39
N VAL A 492 -10.32 -21.39 -18.48
CA VAL A 492 -11.39 -20.74 -19.26
C VAL A 492 -12.63 -20.51 -18.40
N GLN A 493 -13.05 -21.51 -17.63
CA GLN A 493 -14.17 -21.38 -16.71
C GLN A 493 -13.83 -20.45 -15.54
N GLY A 494 -12.66 -20.61 -14.92
CA GLY A 494 -12.21 -19.77 -13.82
C GLY A 494 -12.11 -18.29 -14.22
N ASN A 495 -11.47 -17.98 -15.31
CA ASN A 495 -11.36 -16.62 -15.85
C ASN A 495 -12.72 -16.06 -16.25
N GLY A 496 -13.62 -16.87 -16.79
CA GLY A 496 -14.98 -16.46 -17.14
C GLY A 496 -15.84 -16.11 -15.91
N ILE A 497 -15.63 -16.81 -14.80
CA ILE A 497 -16.37 -16.58 -13.54
C ILE A 497 -15.72 -15.46 -12.70
N PHE A 498 -14.40 -15.43 -12.64
CA PHE A 498 -13.64 -14.58 -11.73
C PHE A 498 -12.78 -13.54 -12.41
N GLY A 499 -12.40 -13.72 -13.66
CA GLY A 499 -11.65 -12.89 -14.60
C GLY A 499 -11.03 -11.60 -14.05
N TYR A 500 -10.09 -11.72 -13.10
CA TYR A 500 -9.51 -10.60 -12.42
C TYR A 500 -8.20 -10.16 -13.07
N ASP A 501 -8.13 -8.92 -13.53
CA ASP A 501 -6.91 -8.34 -14.09
C ASP A 501 -6.06 -7.72 -12.99
N PHE A 502 -5.15 -8.53 -12.43
CA PHE A 502 -4.30 -8.13 -11.31
C PHE A 502 -3.29 -7.02 -11.66
N GLU A 503 -2.91 -6.90 -12.92
CA GLU A 503 -2.00 -5.83 -13.38
C GLU A 503 -2.70 -4.46 -13.39
N LYS A 504 -4.03 -4.46 -13.55
CA LYS A 504 -4.83 -3.26 -13.72
C LYS A 504 -5.30 -2.63 -12.40
N TYR A 505 -5.57 -3.44 -11.37
CA TYR A 505 -6.22 -2.97 -10.15
C TYR A 505 -5.23 -2.66 -9.02
N GLU A 506 -5.57 -1.63 -8.22
CA GLU A 506 -4.81 -1.21 -7.05
C GLU A 506 -5.25 -1.95 -5.80
N ASP A 507 -4.31 -2.31 -4.91
CA ASP A 507 -4.60 -3.02 -3.67
C ASP A 507 -5.15 -2.11 -2.58
N ILE A 508 -6.23 -2.55 -1.93
CA ILE A 508 -6.77 -1.98 -0.69
C ILE A 508 -6.84 -3.07 0.38
N TYR A 509 -6.20 -2.83 1.51
CA TYR A 509 -6.23 -3.74 2.65
C TYR A 509 -7.41 -3.40 3.55
N VAL A 510 -8.37 -4.30 3.64
CA VAL A 510 -9.62 -4.10 4.38
C VAL A 510 -9.52 -4.74 5.76
N PHE A 511 -9.76 -3.93 6.79
CA PHE A 511 -9.95 -4.38 8.16
C PHE A 511 -11.41 -4.13 8.55
N HIS A 512 -12.16 -5.20 8.67
CA HIS A 512 -13.54 -5.13 9.13
C HIS A 512 -13.56 -5.52 10.61
N PHE A 513 -14.10 -4.79 11.48
CA PHE A 513 -14.10 -4.76 12.95
C PHE A 513 -13.51 -5.97 13.74
N SER A 514 -13.28 -7.13 13.12
CA SER A 514 -12.54 -8.26 13.68
C SER A 514 -11.90 -9.11 12.58
N GLU A 515 -10.92 -9.95 12.94
CA GLU A 515 -10.29 -10.88 12.00
C GLU A 515 -11.31 -11.83 11.38
N LYS A 516 -12.20 -12.38 12.21
CA LYS A 516 -13.27 -13.27 11.75
C LYS A 516 -14.22 -12.55 10.78
N ALA A 517 -14.67 -11.35 11.11
CA ALA A 517 -15.57 -10.58 10.25
C ALA A 517 -14.90 -10.21 8.92
N THR A 518 -13.60 -9.90 8.92
CA THR A 518 -12.84 -9.63 7.70
C THR A 518 -12.72 -10.89 6.84
N SER A 519 -12.44 -12.03 7.45
CA SER A 519 -12.34 -13.32 6.74
C SER A 519 -13.69 -13.75 6.18
N ASP A 520 -14.78 -13.59 6.94
CA ASP A 520 -16.14 -13.85 6.49
C ASP A 520 -16.53 -12.91 5.32
N PHE A 521 -16.19 -11.63 5.41
CA PHE A 521 -16.37 -10.67 4.31
C PHE A 521 -15.62 -11.10 3.04
N MET A 522 -14.35 -11.48 3.15
CA MET A 522 -13.55 -11.93 2.00
C MET A 522 -14.08 -13.24 1.41
N ALA A 523 -14.61 -14.15 2.23
CA ALA A 523 -15.26 -15.37 1.77
C ALA A 523 -16.57 -15.07 1.04
N ALA A 524 -17.41 -14.22 1.61
CA ALA A 524 -18.67 -13.82 1.03
C ALA A 524 -18.51 -13.08 -0.32
N ARG A 525 -17.49 -12.23 -0.46
CA ARG A 525 -17.09 -11.58 -1.71
C ARG A 525 -16.95 -12.59 -2.86
N ARG A 526 -16.38 -13.76 -2.58
CA ARG A 526 -16.16 -14.84 -3.56
C ARG A 526 -17.46 -15.56 -3.91
N GLN A 527 -18.33 -15.79 -2.94
CA GLN A 527 -19.61 -16.50 -3.11
C GLN A 527 -20.66 -15.67 -3.86
N TYR A 528 -20.56 -14.35 -3.83
CA TYR A 528 -21.52 -13.48 -4.48
C TYR A 528 -21.67 -13.74 -5.98
N LYS A 529 -20.57 -14.01 -6.69
CA LYS A 529 -20.61 -14.39 -8.12
C LYS A 529 -21.13 -15.83 -8.35
N THR A 530 -21.01 -16.72 -7.39
CA THR A 530 -21.35 -18.15 -7.51
C THR A 530 -22.75 -18.50 -6.99
N ARG A 531 -23.56 -17.56 -6.55
CA ARG A 531 -24.94 -17.74 -6.02
C ARG A 531 -25.08 -18.53 -4.70
N SER A 532 -24.04 -18.82 -3.96
CA SER A 532 -24.19 -19.47 -2.66
C SER A 532 -24.36 -18.43 -1.53
N TYR A 533 -25.60 -18.18 -1.16
CA TYR A 533 -25.98 -17.27 -0.08
C TYR A 533 -25.82 -17.94 1.27
N ALA A 534 -24.99 -17.43 2.13
CA ALA A 534 -24.97 -17.86 3.52
C ALA A 534 -24.43 -16.81 4.52
N LEU A 535 -24.15 -15.56 4.15
CA LEU A 535 -23.56 -14.58 5.08
C LEU A 535 -24.17 -13.19 4.96
N GLU A 536 -24.11 -12.44 6.04
CA GLU A 536 -24.74 -11.13 6.27
C GLU A 536 -24.53 -10.13 5.11
N GLU A 537 -25.55 -9.91 4.34
CA GLU A 537 -25.59 -9.16 3.07
C GLU A 537 -25.06 -7.72 3.18
N TRP A 538 -25.25 -7.07 4.33
CA TRP A 538 -24.91 -5.66 4.49
C TRP A 538 -23.39 -5.38 4.44
N GLN A 539 -22.57 -6.34 4.86
CA GLN A 539 -21.11 -6.21 4.83
C GLN A 539 -20.55 -6.30 3.41
N MET A 540 -21.22 -7.12 2.58
CA MET A 540 -20.82 -7.34 1.19
C MET A 540 -21.18 -6.19 0.26
N THR A 541 -22.29 -5.55 0.54
CA THR A 541 -22.79 -4.47 -0.29
C THR A 541 -21.97 -3.20 -0.19
N LEU A 542 -21.33 -2.96 0.97
CA LEU A 542 -20.54 -1.76 1.22
C LEU A 542 -19.39 -1.53 0.25
N LEU A 543 -18.71 -2.60 -0.15
CA LEU A 543 -17.49 -2.50 -0.96
C LEU A 543 -17.63 -3.10 -2.37
N LYS A 544 -18.84 -3.57 -2.70
CA LYS A 544 -19.12 -4.22 -4.00
C LYS A 544 -18.74 -3.35 -5.20
N GLY A 545 -19.03 -2.06 -5.12
CA GLY A 545 -18.73 -1.12 -6.19
C GLY A 545 -17.24 -0.79 -6.35
N LEU A 546 -16.41 -1.06 -5.32
CA LEU A 546 -14.96 -0.86 -5.36
C LEU A 546 -14.22 -2.06 -5.96
N ASP A 547 -14.77 -3.26 -5.74
CA ASP A 547 -14.11 -4.50 -6.06
C ASP A 547 -14.00 -4.75 -7.57
N GLY A 548 -12.78 -4.89 -8.06
CA GLY A 548 -12.49 -5.22 -9.45
C GLY A 548 -13.22 -6.47 -9.97
N MET A 549 -13.49 -7.45 -9.10
CA MET A 549 -14.31 -8.63 -9.43
C MET A 549 -15.77 -8.28 -9.79
N ASN A 550 -16.25 -7.13 -9.34
CA ASN A 550 -17.58 -6.60 -9.62
C ASN A 550 -17.57 -5.40 -10.55
N GLY A 551 -16.48 -5.20 -11.31
CA GLY A 551 -16.32 -4.08 -12.24
C GLY A 551 -15.78 -2.79 -11.62
N GLY A 552 -15.40 -2.80 -10.34
CA GLY A 552 -14.70 -1.70 -9.66
C GLY A 552 -13.23 -1.58 -10.07
N LYS A 553 -12.50 -0.70 -9.38
CA LYS A 553 -11.11 -0.35 -9.71
C LYS A 553 -10.06 -1.00 -8.81
N TYR A 554 -10.47 -1.64 -7.72
CA TYR A 554 -9.56 -2.02 -6.66
C TYR A 554 -9.53 -3.52 -6.41
N ASN A 555 -8.38 -3.97 -5.96
CA ASN A 555 -8.20 -5.30 -5.42
C ASN A 555 -8.35 -5.26 -3.90
N LEU A 556 -9.42 -5.82 -3.37
CA LEU A 556 -9.65 -5.85 -1.93
C LEU A 556 -8.92 -7.03 -1.29
N LEU A 557 -8.02 -6.77 -0.36
CA LEU A 557 -7.22 -7.75 0.36
C LEU A 557 -7.61 -7.81 1.84
N ASN A 558 -7.51 -8.99 2.45
CA ASN A 558 -7.73 -9.15 3.88
C ASN A 558 -6.57 -8.50 4.66
N GLY A 559 -6.85 -7.43 5.41
CA GLY A 559 -5.86 -6.71 6.19
C GLY A 559 -5.23 -7.58 7.29
N PHE A 560 -6.01 -8.37 8.02
CA PHE A 560 -5.49 -9.23 9.09
C PHE A 560 -4.57 -10.35 8.57
N THR A 561 -4.89 -10.95 7.43
CA THR A 561 -4.02 -11.99 6.83
C THR A 561 -2.67 -11.42 6.39
N ASN A 562 -2.64 -10.15 5.98
CA ASN A 562 -1.42 -9.47 5.53
C ASN A 562 -0.71 -8.70 6.65
N PHE A 563 -1.33 -8.55 7.81
CA PHE A 563 -0.74 -7.92 8.98
C PHE A 563 0.38 -8.79 9.59
N PRO A 564 1.53 -8.22 10.02
CA PRO A 564 1.86 -6.79 10.01
C PRO A 564 2.61 -6.32 8.74
N ASN A 565 2.72 -7.14 7.72
CA ASN A 565 3.60 -6.97 6.57
C ASN A 565 2.93 -6.24 5.39
N ILE A 566 1.99 -5.34 5.67
CA ILE A 566 1.37 -4.49 4.64
C ILE A 566 2.43 -3.57 4.03
N PRO A 567 2.55 -3.49 2.69
CA PRO A 567 3.53 -2.64 2.01
C PRO A 567 3.43 -1.16 2.41
N ASN A 568 4.55 -0.44 2.36
CA ASN A 568 4.57 1.01 2.57
C ASN A 568 3.69 1.72 1.53
N LYS A 569 3.06 2.81 1.94
CA LYS A 569 2.14 3.61 1.08
C LYS A 569 0.91 2.84 0.59
N ALA A 570 0.67 1.63 1.11
CA ALA A 570 -0.54 0.90 0.79
C ALA A 570 -1.78 1.61 1.37
N THR A 571 -2.91 1.50 0.67
CA THR A 571 -4.18 2.00 1.16
C THR A 571 -4.82 0.97 2.10
N VAL A 572 -5.16 1.39 3.31
CA VAL A 572 -5.91 0.60 4.28
C VAL A 572 -7.27 1.22 4.53
N LEU A 573 -8.30 0.40 4.53
CA LEU A 573 -9.69 0.78 4.79
C LEU A 573 -10.18 0.04 6.02
N VAL A 574 -10.52 0.78 7.07
CA VAL A 574 -10.85 0.25 8.38
C VAL A 574 -12.32 0.52 8.72
N ASN A 575 -13.09 -0.53 8.95
CA ASN A 575 -14.43 -0.42 9.53
C ASN A 575 -14.32 -0.40 11.06
N LEU A 576 -14.61 0.74 11.64
CA LEU A 576 -14.49 0.98 13.07
C LEU A 576 -15.84 0.82 13.77
N CYS A 577 -16.35 -0.41 13.86
CA CYS A 577 -17.54 -0.70 14.65
C CYS A 577 -17.18 -1.10 16.10
N ASN A 578 -16.08 -1.84 16.26
CA ASN A 578 -15.55 -2.21 17.57
C ASN A 578 -14.01 -2.29 17.49
N PRO A 579 -13.26 -1.32 18.05
CA PRO A 579 -11.81 -1.29 17.92
C PRO A 579 -11.08 -2.38 18.70
N GLY A 580 -11.75 -3.13 19.58
CA GLY A 580 -11.09 -4.07 20.49
C GLY A 580 -10.29 -5.18 19.81
N ASP A 581 -10.65 -5.58 18.59
CA ASP A 581 -9.98 -6.63 17.83
C ASP A 581 -9.06 -6.09 16.73
N LEU A 582 -9.03 -4.78 16.52
CA LEU A 582 -8.22 -4.14 15.49
C LEU A 582 -6.80 -3.85 15.99
N PRO A 583 -5.78 -3.96 15.13
CA PRO A 583 -4.40 -3.66 15.49
C PRO A 583 -4.14 -2.14 15.55
N MET A 584 -4.71 -1.45 16.55
CA MET A 584 -4.71 0.01 16.61
C MET A 584 -3.31 0.62 16.73
N ASP A 585 -2.42 -0.01 17.50
CA ASP A 585 -1.02 0.45 17.61
C ASP A 585 -0.31 0.41 16.26
N PHE A 586 -0.59 -0.59 15.43
CA PHE A 586 -0.07 -0.66 14.06
C PHE A 586 -0.50 0.54 13.21
N PHE A 587 -1.78 0.94 13.24
CA PHE A 587 -2.23 2.10 12.49
C PHE A 587 -1.61 3.40 13.01
N LYS A 588 -1.37 3.51 14.30
CA LYS A 588 -0.69 4.65 14.91
C LYS A 588 0.78 4.74 14.51
N GLU A 589 1.48 3.61 14.43
CA GLU A 589 2.91 3.54 14.09
C GLU A 589 3.15 3.67 12.58
N ARG A 590 2.26 3.10 11.74
CA ARG A 590 2.39 3.08 10.29
C ARG A 590 1.82 4.34 9.64
N VAL A 591 2.42 5.48 9.95
CA VAL A 591 2.06 6.78 9.35
C VAL A 591 2.36 6.87 7.85
N ASP A 592 3.15 5.94 7.32
CA ASP A 592 3.44 5.78 5.90
C ASP A 592 2.26 5.26 5.08
N LEU A 593 1.31 4.56 5.71
CA LEU A 593 0.12 4.03 5.04
C LEU A 593 -0.90 5.14 4.74
N HIS A 594 -1.72 4.94 3.71
CA HIS A 594 -2.91 5.73 3.44
C HIS A 594 -4.07 5.18 4.28
N ARG A 595 -4.31 5.76 5.46
CA ARG A 595 -5.20 5.20 6.49
C ARG A 595 -6.58 5.85 6.43
N ILE A 596 -7.57 5.08 5.99
CA ILE A 596 -8.96 5.53 5.86
C ILE A 596 -9.83 4.76 6.85
N VAL A 597 -10.61 5.47 7.64
CA VAL A 597 -11.59 4.87 8.54
C VAL A 597 -13.00 5.21 8.09
N TYR A 598 -13.93 4.27 8.24
CA TYR A 598 -15.36 4.55 8.15
C TYR A 598 -16.10 4.00 9.35
N THR A 599 -17.15 4.70 9.74
CA THR A 599 -17.98 4.36 10.87
C THR A 599 -19.45 4.66 10.53
N LEU A 600 -20.31 3.68 10.74
CA LEU A 600 -21.74 3.76 10.41
C LEU A 600 -22.62 3.73 11.66
N GLU A 601 -22.10 3.25 12.79
CA GLU A 601 -22.86 3.13 14.02
C GLU A 601 -23.02 4.46 14.77
N SER A 602 -24.07 4.55 15.55
CA SER A 602 -24.33 5.70 16.42
C SER A 602 -23.22 5.88 17.46
N PRO A 603 -22.81 7.11 17.77
CA PRO A 603 -21.85 7.40 18.83
C PRO A 603 -22.23 6.85 20.21
N ASN A 604 -23.53 6.54 20.42
CA ASN A 604 -24.05 6.01 21.69
C ASN A 604 -23.87 4.48 21.84
N ILE A 605 -23.64 3.75 20.74
CA ILE A 605 -23.77 2.30 20.79
C ILE A 605 -22.52 1.64 21.32
N ARG A 606 -21.33 2.12 20.94
CA ARG A 606 -20.05 1.52 21.41
C ARG A 606 -18.91 2.51 21.39
N HIS A 607 -17.97 2.33 22.34
CA HIS A 607 -16.64 2.94 22.44
C HIS A 607 -16.53 4.44 22.11
N GLN A 608 -16.68 5.27 23.13
CA GLN A 608 -16.57 6.74 23.04
C GLN A 608 -15.27 7.25 22.39
N GLY A 609 -14.18 6.44 22.46
CA GLY A 609 -12.89 6.80 21.88
C GLY A 609 -12.89 7.02 20.36
N GLN A 610 -13.65 6.22 19.61
CA GLN A 610 -13.69 6.28 18.14
C GLN A 610 -14.28 7.58 17.57
N TRP A 611 -14.94 8.39 18.41
CA TRP A 611 -15.48 9.68 18.02
C TRP A 611 -14.67 10.85 18.56
N ASN A 612 -13.58 10.57 19.31
CA ASN A 612 -12.66 11.57 19.80
C ASN A 612 -11.72 12.02 18.68
N PHE A 613 -11.66 13.33 18.43
CA PHE A 613 -10.86 13.91 17.35
C PHE A 613 -9.37 13.59 17.48
N ASN A 614 -8.80 13.76 18.67
CA ASN A 614 -7.38 13.48 18.91
C ASN A 614 -7.03 12.00 18.71
N TRP A 615 -7.94 11.12 19.06
CA TRP A 615 -7.76 9.69 18.85
C TRP A 615 -7.83 9.33 17.36
N LEU A 616 -8.82 9.87 16.61
CA LEU A 616 -8.95 9.65 15.18
C LEU A 616 -7.71 10.11 14.41
N THR A 617 -7.22 11.31 14.68
CA THR A 617 -6.04 11.89 14.00
C THR A 617 -4.74 11.14 14.27
N GLN A 618 -4.62 10.47 15.42
CA GLN A 618 -3.45 9.63 15.70
C GLN A 618 -3.40 8.33 14.89
N HIS A 619 -4.58 7.81 14.50
CA HIS A 619 -4.68 6.49 13.88
C HIS A 619 -5.01 6.53 12.39
N PHE A 620 -5.66 7.60 11.92
CA PHE A 620 -6.19 7.69 10.56
C PHE A 620 -5.89 9.05 9.93
N ASP A 621 -5.87 9.06 8.61
CA ASP A 621 -5.62 10.26 7.81
C ASP A 621 -6.92 10.87 7.27
N VAL A 622 -7.90 10.00 6.92
CA VAL A 622 -9.22 10.38 6.40
C VAL A 622 -10.31 9.60 7.10
N ALA A 623 -11.39 10.28 7.46
CA ALA A 623 -12.59 9.66 8.01
C ALA A 623 -13.79 9.81 7.05
N LEU A 624 -14.40 8.67 6.70
CA LEU A 624 -15.73 8.65 6.09
C LEU A 624 -16.77 8.61 7.22
N THR A 625 -17.54 9.66 7.35
CA THR A 625 -18.46 9.83 8.46
C THR A 625 -19.68 10.68 8.07
N TYR A 626 -20.79 10.47 8.74
CA TYR A 626 -21.96 11.33 8.69
C TYR A 626 -21.98 12.38 9.83
N PHE A 627 -21.12 12.20 10.85
CA PHE A 627 -21.19 12.97 12.09
C PHE A 627 -20.61 14.38 11.91
N LYS A 628 -21.51 15.37 11.85
CA LYS A 628 -21.21 16.77 11.56
C LYS A 628 -20.10 17.36 12.43
N PRO A 629 -20.00 17.10 13.74
CA PRO A 629 -18.91 17.62 14.56
C PRO A 629 -17.52 17.15 14.12
N ILE A 630 -17.38 15.94 13.54
CA ILE A 630 -16.12 15.50 12.94
C ILE A 630 -15.88 16.19 11.60
N ILE A 631 -16.94 16.36 10.79
CA ILE A 631 -16.86 17.00 9.48
C ILE A 631 -16.43 18.48 9.61
N GLU A 632 -16.93 19.18 10.62
CA GLU A 632 -16.61 20.58 10.89
C GLU A 632 -15.24 20.78 11.55
N ASN A 633 -14.68 19.72 12.14
CA ASN A 633 -13.37 19.75 12.78
C ASN A 633 -12.27 19.50 11.73
N LYS A 634 -11.47 20.54 11.44
CA LYS A 634 -10.42 20.51 10.43
C LYS A 634 -9.17 19.72 10.83
N SER A 635 -9.14 19.08 12.01
CA SER A 635 -7.97 18.32 12.47
C SER A 635 -7.81 16.96 11.78
N ILE A 636 -8.85 16.42 11.15
CA ILE A 636 -8.81 15.24 10.28
C ILE A 636 -9.52 15.55 8.97
N HIS A 637 -9.01 15.06 7.85
CA HIS A 637 -9.72 15.15 6.58
C HIS A 637 -10.96 14.26 6.61
N THR A 638 -12.06 14.77 6.09
CA THR A 638 -13.34 14.05 6.13
C THR A 638 -13.99 13.98 4.75
N VAL A 639 -14.64 12.86 4.50
CA VAL A 639 -15.58 12.69 3.40
C VAL A 639 -16.94 12.36 4.00
N PHE A 640 -17.94 13.17 3.71
CA PHE A 640 -19.30 12.89 4.14
C PHE A 640 -19.83 11.63 3.46
N THR A 641 -20.36 10.70 4.25
CA THR A 641 -21.03 9.51 3.75
C THR A 641 -22.34 9.27 4.50
N PRO A 642 -23.44 9.11 3.80
CA PRO A 642 -24.68 8.68 4.44
C PRO A 642 -24.57 7.27 4.99
N HIS A 643 -25.39 6.95 5.99
CA HIS A 643 -25.50 5.57 6.46
C HIS A 643 -25.99 4.69 5.31
N ASN A 644 -25.36 3.53 5.16
CA ASN A 644 -25.70 2.62 4.08
C ASN A 644 -27.05 1.91 4.31
N THR A 645 -27.74 1.62 3.21
CA THR A 645 -28.99 0.83 3.25
C THR A 645 -28.68 -0.67 3.15
N HIS A 646 -29.59 -1.49 3.65
CA HIS A 646 -29.54 -2.96 3.49
C HIS A 646 -30.02 -3.43 2.11
N HIS A 647 -30.36 -2.53 1.19
CA HIS A 647 -31.02 -2.86 -0.06
C HIS A 647 -30.09 -3.21 -1.21
N GLY A 648 -28.78 -3.24 -1.00
CA GLY A 648 -27.81 -3.69 -1.99
C GLY A 648 -27.65 -2.73 -3.18
N ASP A 649 -27.43 -3.29 -4.34
CA ASP A 649 -27.27 -2.57 -5.62
C ASP A 649 -28.57 -2.58 -6.40
N LEU A 650 -29.28 -1.46 -6.46
CA LEU A 650 -30.56 -1.34 -7.14
C LEU A 650 -30.48 -1.56 -8.68
N ASP A 651 -29.31 -1.59 -9.25
CA ASP A 651 -29.12 -1.99 -10.65
C ASP A 651 -29.01 -3.53 -10.80
N ASP A 652 -28.86 -4.26 -9.70
CA ASP A 652 -28.97 -5.71 -9.69
C ASP A 652 -30.46 -6.09 -9.61
N PRO A 653 -31.02 -6.84 -10.58
CA PRO A 653 -32.43 -7.23 -10.59
C PRO A 653 -32.91 -7.91 -9.30
N ARG A 654 -32.00 -8.55 -8.58
CA ARG A 654 -32.31 -9.23 -7.31
C ARG A 654 -32.53 -8.25 -6.16
N ASP A 655 -31.76 -7.16 -6.15
CA ASP A 655 -31.83 -6.12 -5.13
C ASP A 655 -32.90 -5.08 -5.51
N ALA A 656 -33.14 -4.85 -6.80
CA ALA A 656 -34.19 -3.96 -7.31
C ALA A 656 -35.62 -4.37 -6.92
N ILE A 657 -35.80 -5.63 -6.47
CA ILE A 657 -37.09 -6.11 -5.94
C ILE A 657 -37.59 -5.25 -4.77
N ALA A 658 -36.71 -4.56 -4.07
CA ALA A 658 -37.03 -3.59 -3.05
C ALA A 658 -37.90 -2.43 -3.58
N LEU A 659 -37.72 -2.05 -4.86
CA LEU A 659 -38.52 -1.00 -5.52
C LEU A 659 -39.92 -1.48 -5.94
N LEU A 660 -40.13 -2.78 -5.99
CA LEU A 660 -41.40 -3.39 -6.42
C LEU A 660 -42.32 -3.71 -5.23
N ARG A 661 -41.89 -3.47 -4.00
CA ARG A 661 -42.73 -3.75 -2.82
C ARG A 661 -43.97 -2.85 -2.80
N VAL A 662 -45.07 -3.52 -2.57
CA VAL A 662 -46.38 -2.88 -2.42
C VAL A 662 -46.70 -2.79 -0.93
N ASN A 663 -47.02 -1.60 -0.47
CA ASN A 663 -47.53 -1.38 0.88
C ASN A 663 -48.92 -1.96 1.03
N LYS A 664 -49.12 -2.83 2.03
CA LYS A 664 -50.42 -3.52 2.31
C LYS A 664 -51.20 -2.86 3.45
N GLY A 665 -50.72 -1.75 3.97
CA GLY A 665 -51.36 -1.02 5.05
C GLY A 665 -52.76 -0.49 4.66
N VAL A 666 -53.67 -0.45 5.60
CA VAL A 666 -55.06 0.01 5.42
C VAL A 666 -55.36 1.14 6.40
N GLY A 667 -56.10 2.14 5.93
CA GLY A 667 -56.53 3.26 6.75
C GLY A 667 -55.36 4.11 7.26
N LYS A 668 -55.34 4.37 8.56
CA LYS A 668 -54.28 5.10 9.26
C LYS A 668 -53.49 4.18 10.21
N SER A 669 -53.37 2.91 9.85
CA SER A 669 -52.61 1.96 10.67
C SER A 669 -51.19 2.38 10.86
N ALA A 670 -50.69 2.42 12.10
CA ALA A 670 -49.31 2.73 12.44
C ALA A 670 -48.59 1.49 12.96
N GLY A 671 -47.32 1.35 12.64
CA GLY A 671 -46.46 0.27 13.10
C GLY A 671 -45.15 0.78 13.62
N MET A 672 -44.49 -0.03 14.46
CA MET A 672 -43.11 0.16 14.88
C MET A 672 -42.42 -1.19 14.86
N VAL A 673 -41.36 -1.30 14.10
CA VAL A 673 -40.52 -2.51 14.01
C VAL A 673 -39.11 -2.16 14.58
N LEU A 674 -39.04 -2.12 15.91
CA LEU A 674 -37.82 -1.76 16.64
C LEU A 674 -37.75 -2.57 17.94
N GLU A 675 -36.52 -2.84 18.38
CA GLU A 675 -36.27 -3.43 19.69
C GLU A 675 -36.53 -2.38 20.80
N ARG A 676 -37.26 -2.77 21.85
CA ARG A 676 -37.24 -2.03 23.11
C ARG A 676 -35.97 -2.41 23.88
N ARG A 677 -35.11 -1.48 24.13
CA ARG A 677 -33.88 -1.70 24.91
C ARG A 677 -34.09 -1.19 26.34
N PRO A 678 -34.40 -2.07 27.31
CA PRO A 678 -34.53 -1.63 28.69
C PRO A 678 -33.20 -1.35 29.33
N HIS A 679 -33.02 -0.15 29.80
CA HIS A 679 -32.17 0.35 30.87
C HIS A 679 -30.69 -0.03 31.03
N LEU A 680 -30.10 -0.97 30.29
CA LEU A 680 -28.79 -1.51 30.71
C LEU A 680 -27.55 -0.92 30.01
N PHE A 681 -27.67 -0.32 28.84
CA PHE A 681 -26.48 0.11 28.11
C PHE A 681 -26.50 1.51 27.46
N HIS A 682 -27.65 2.15 27.31
CA HIS A 682 -27.80 3.35 26.46
C HIS A 682 -28.55 4.53 27.10
N THR A 683 -28.79 4.51 28.38
CA THR A 683 -29.63 5.52 29.09
C THR A 683 -28.87 6.78 29.50
N ARG A 684 -27.66 6.98 29.08
CA ARG A 684 -26.87 8.16 29.48
C ARG A 684 -26.69 9.11 28.29
N ASP A 685 -26.95 10.37 28.53
CA ASP A 685 -26.50 11.44 27.67
C ASP A 685 -24.98 11.48 27.69
N TYR A 686 -24.37 11.68 26.52
CA TYR A 686 -22.91 11.78 26.40
C TYR A 686 -22.50 13.18 26.01
N ALA A 687 -21.29 13.55 26.39
CA ALA A 687 -20.58 14.64 25.77
C ALA A 687 -19.37 14.09 25.02
N ILE A 688 -19.31 14.26 23.71
CA ILE A 688 -18.17 13.91 22.87
C ILE A 688 -17.69 15.21 22.20
N ASN A 689 -16.42 15.57 22.39
CA ASN A 689 -15.84 16.81 21.87
C ASN A 689 -16.66 18.07 22.20
N GLY A 690 -17.32 18.09 23.38
CA GLY A 690 -18.18 19.19 23.80
C GLY A 690 -19.61 19.15 23.21
N VAL A 691 -19.94 18.18 22.37
CA VAL A 691 -21.29 17.98 21.82
C VAL A 691 -22.07 17.02 22.70
N HIS A 692 -23.21 17.46 23.23
CA HIS A 692 -24.14 16.61 24.01
C HIS A 692 -24.98 15.76 23.07
N LEU A 693 -24.93 14.45 23.24
CA LEU A 693 -25.71 13.47 22.51
C LEU A 693 -26.74 12.83 23.42
N ARG A 694 -27.98 12.83 22.98
CA ARG A 694 -29.10 12.29 23.73
C ARG A 694 -29.50 10.92 23.21
N CYS A 695 -29.67 9.94 24.11
CA CYS A 695 -30.26 8.65 23.77
C CYS A 695 -31.73 8.81 23.48
N LEU A 696 -32.24 8.22 22.39
CA LEU A 696 -33.65 8.34 21.99
C LEU A 696 -34.47 7.08 22.24
N ASP A 697 -33.88 6.02 22.78
CA ASP A 697 -34.57 4.74 23.00
C ASP A 697 -35.83 4.84 23.88
N TYR A 698 -35.84 5.78 24.82
CA TYR A 698 -37.01 6.02 25.69
C TYR A 698 -38.24 6.57 24.93
N LEU A 699 -38.02 7.34 23.86
CA LEU A 699 -39.11 7.91 23.06
C LEU A 699 -39.91 6.84 22.32
N ARG A 700 -39.34 5.67 22.08
CA ARG A 700 -40.07 4.57 21.40
C ARG A 700 -41.32 4.17 22.18
N GLU A 701 -41.19 4.05 23.48
CA GLU A 701 -42.33 3.71 24.36
C GLU A 701 -43.32 4.87 24.46
N ASP A 702 -42.85 6.09 24.65
CA ASP A 702 -43.69 7.27 24.82
C ASP A 702 -44.50 7.58 23.56
N LEU A 703 -43.95 7.35 22.35
CA LEU A 703 -44.66 7.53 21.09
C LEU A 703 -45.70 6.45 20.80
N VAL A 704 -45.53 5.24 21.34
CA VAL A 704 -46.49 4.14 21.19
C VAL A 704 -47.66 4.27 22.17
N ARG A 705 -47.40 4.72 23.40
CA ARG A 705 -48.43 4.95 24.41
C ARG A 705 -49.38 6.08 23.97
N GLY A 706 -50.69 5.80 24.01
CA GLY A 706 -51.71 6.79 23.64
C GLY A 706 -52.15 6.78 22.17
N LEU A 707 -51.54 5.97 21.29
CA LEU A 707 -52.05 5.72 19.95
C LEU A 707 -53.20 4.73 20.00
N GLU A 708 -54.24 4.94 19.18
CA GLU A 708 -55.45 4.09 19.15
C GLU A 708 -55.18 2.78 18.37
N ASP A 709 -54.56 2.85 17.21
CA ASP A 709 -54.26 1.70 16.36
C ASP A 709 -52.74 1.63 16.05
N VAL A 710 -52.01 0.89 16.88
CA VAL A 710 -50.59 0.66 16.70
C VAL A 710 -50.21 -0.79 16.91
N THR A 711 -49.39 -1.33 16.03
CA THR A 711 -48.80 -2.67 16.19
C THR A 711 -47.28 -2.56 16.31
N VAL A 712 -46.72 -3.21 17.30
CA VAL A 712 -45.25 -3.18 17.57
C VAL A 712 -44.66 -4.57 17.38
N PHE A 713 -43.53 -4.61 16.67
CA PHE A 713 -42.68 -5.81 16.48
C PHE A 713 -41.30 -5.57 17.08
N GLY A 714 -40.80 -6.54 17.80
CA GLY A 714 -39.44 -6.51 18.40
C GLY A 714 -39.40 -7.24 19.71
N ILE A 715 -38.23 -7.35 20.28
CA ILE A 715 -38.01 -7.96 21.60
C ILE A 715 -38.18 -6.92 22.71
N ASN A 716 -38.46 -7.42 23.94
CA ASN A 716 -38.55 -6.63 25.17
C ASN A 716 -39.76 -5.68 25.26
N TRP A 717 -40.79 -5.85 24.44
CA TRP A 717 -42.01 -5.05 24.50
C TRP A 717 -43.08 -5.56 25.49
N GLY A 718 -42.87 -6.70 26.18
CA GLY A 718 -43.82 -7.53 26.96
C GLY A 718 -44.81 -6.70 27.77
N GLU A 719 -44.87 -5.99 28.62
CA GLU A 719 -45.96 -5.43 29.46
C GLU A 719 -46.32 -3.95 29.20
N VAL A 720 -45.82 -3.36 28.13
CA VAL A 720 -45.88 -1.89 27.93
C VAL A 720 -47.21 -1.40 27.41
N ALA A 721 -48.03 -2.27 26.88
CA ALA A 721 -49.18 -1.81 26.08
C ALA A 721 -50.51 -2.25 26.71
N ASP A 722 -51.17 -1.32 27.31
CA ASP A 722 -52.58 -1.43 27.72
C ASP A 722 -53.48 -1.93 26.57
N GLY A 723 -53.60 -3.26 26.41
CA GLY A 723 -54.51 -3.90 25.46
C GLY A 723 -54.14 -3.88 23.97
N LYS A 724 -52.96 -3.45 23.60
CA LYS A 724 -52.51 -3.31 22.21
C LYS A 724 -51.89 -4.60 21.66
N LYS A 725 -52.04 -4.83 20.35
CA LYS A 725 -51.50 -6.02 19.67
C LYS A 725 -49.96 -5.97 19.60
N ILE A 726 -49.28 -6.61 20.54
CA ILE A 726 -47.86 -6.82 20.52
C ILE A 726 -47.57 -8.17 19.91
N LYS A 727 -46.87 -8.23 18.80
CA LYS A 727 -46.32 -9.45 18.27
C LYS A 727 -44.85 -9.51 18.67
N LEU A 728 -44.52 -10.44 19.57
CA LEU A 728 -43.14 -10.75 19.95
C LEU A 728 -42.50 -11.58 18.83
N GLY A 729 -41.32 -11.21 18.36
CA GLY A 729 -40.55 -11.96 17.38
C GLY A 729 -39.36 -11.14 16.87
N HIS A 730 -38.31 -11.83 16.48
CA HIS A 730 -37.15 -11.18 15.80
C HIS A 730 -37.53 -10.89 14.34
N ALA A 731 -37.44 -9.65 13.92
CA ALA A 731 -37.36 -9.34 12.50
C ALA A 731 -36.06 -9.96 11.93
N LYS A 732 -36.17 -10.68 10.83
CA LYS A 732 -34.98 -11.14 10.11
C LYS A 732 -34.35 -9.95 9.41
N HIS A 733 -33.05 -9.86 9.47
CA HIS A 733 -32.28 -8.73 8.90
C HIS A 733 -32.31 -8.64 7.36
N ARG A 734 -32.85 -9.62 6.65
CA ARG A 734 -32.83 -9.62 5.18
C ARG A 734 -34.08 -8.94 4.63
N SER A 735 -33.87 -7.95 3.78
CA SER A 735 -34.96 -7.19 3.14
C SER A 735 -35.84 -8.03 2.23
N GLN A 736 -35.41 -9.21 1.83
CA GLN A 736 -36.11 -10.12 0.91
C GLN A 736 -36.85 -11.29 1.60
N ASP A 737 -36.58 -11.52 2.89
CA ASP A 737 -37.21 -12.62 3.63
C ASP A 737 -38.62 -12.23 4.12
N GLU A 738 -39.50 -13.23 4.18
CA GLU A 738 -40.75 -13.12 4.95
C GLU A 738 -40.43 -12.81 6.41
N ASN A 739 -41.13 -11.82 6.97
CA ASN A 739 -40.89 -11.26 8.32
C ASN A 739 -39.55 -10.49 8.47
N SER A 740 -38.95 -10.01 7.38
CA SER A 740 -37.91 -8.98 7.47
C SER A 740 -38.45 -7.67 8.05
N SER A 741 -37.56 -6.76 8.48
CA SER A 741 -37.98 -5.43 8.93
C SER A 741 -38.89 -4.74 7.89
N VAL A 742 -38.48 -4.77 6.63
CA VAL A 742 -39.23 -4.15 5.53
C VAL A 742 -40.54 -4.85 5.24
N ASP A 743 -40.60 -6.20 5.30
CA ASP A 743 -41.85 -6.94 5.10
C ASP A 743 -42.85 -6.64 6.22
N LEU A 744 -42.42 -6.59 7.48
CA LEU A 744 -43.25 -6.26 8.61
C LEU A 744 -43.76 -4.82 8.52
N LYS A 745 -42.92 -3.86 8.19
CA LYS A 745 -43.30 -2.44 7.97
C LYS A 745 -44.33 -2.28 6.86
N SER A 746 -44.25 -3.02 5.76
CA SER A 746 -45.14 -2.93 4.62
C SER A 746 -46.60 -3.23 4.94
N LYS A 747 -46.92 -3.73 6.14
CA LYS A 747 -48.26 -4.01 6.66
C LYS A 747 -48.97 -2.77 7.23
N PHE A 748 -48.24 -1.64 7.34
CA PHE A 748 -48.73 -0.40 7.92
C PHE A 748 -48.65 0.75 6.93
N VAL A 749 -49.50 1.74 7.07
CA VAL A 749 -49.47 3.00 6.32
C VAL A 749 -48.36 3.90 6.86
N PHE A 750 -48.30 4.04 8.17
CA PHE A 750 -47.29 4.83 8.87
C PHE A 750 -46.30 3.93 9.61
N ASP A 751 -45.04 4.28 9.59
CA ASP A 751 -43.98 3.63 10.35
C ASP A 751 -43.32 4.62 11.32
N ILE A 752 -43.36 4.30 12.61
CA ILE A 752 -42.73 5.11 13.65
C ILE A 752 -41.25 4.79 13.68
N VAL A 753 -40.44 5.71 13.20
CA VAL A 753 -38.99 5.59 13.05
C VAL A 753 -38.27 6.48 14.05
N VAL A 754 -37.64 5.86 15.06
CA VAL A 754 -36.87 6.56 16.08
C VAL A 754 -35.41 6.12 16.02
N GLU A 755 -34.50 7.05 15.83
CA GLU A 755 -33.07 6.76 15.81
C GLU A 755 -32.54 6.35 17.20
N ASN A 756 -31.32 5.81 17.27
CA ASN A 756 -30.74 5.38 18.54
C ASN A 756 -30.26 6.59 19.37
N CYS A 757 -29.84 7.65 18.72
CA CYS A 757 -29.48 8.90 19.38
C CYS A 757 -29.81 10.12 18.51
N ASP A 758 -29.71 11.27 19.13
CA ASP A 758 -29.98 12.57 18.55
C ASP A 758 -28.67 13.23 18.01
N ALA A 759 -27.79 12.41 17.43
CA ALA A 759 -26.57 12.89 16.80
C ALA A 759 -26.89 13.60 15.48
N GLU A 760 -26.28 14.77 15.26
CA GLU A 760 -26.50 15.55 14.05
C GLU A 760 -26.00 14.78 12.82
N GLY A 761 -26.84 14.60 11.81
CA GLY A 761 -26.57 13.83 10.61
C GLY A 761 -26.75 12.31 10.75
N TYR A 762 -27.10 11.81 11.92
CA TYR A 762 -27.31 10.37 12.10
C TYR A 762 -28.67 9.94 11.57
N VAL A 763 -28.66 9.27 10.42
CA VAL A 763 -29.82 8.62 9.81
C VAL A 763 -29.45 7.18 9.53
N SER A 764 -30.04 6.25 10.27
CA SER A 764 -29.74 4.83 10.12
C SER A 764 -30.61 4.15 9.05
N GLU A 765 -30.42 2.84 8.88
CA GLU A 765 -31.21 2.00 7.98
C GLU A 765 -32.71 2.08 8.20
N LYS A 766 -33.15 2.49 9.39
CA LYS A 766 -34.56 2.49 9.81
C LYS A 766 -35.45 3.35 8.93
N LEU A 767 -34.99 4.54 8.55
CA LEU A 767 -35.69 5.43 7.64
C LEU A 767 -35.76 4.84 6.24
N TYR A 768 -34.64 4.31 5.75
CA TYR A 768 -34.56 3.71 4.41
C TYR A 768 -35.44 2.45 4.30
N ASP A 769 -35.48 1.63 5.34
CA ASP A 769 -36.37 0.46 5.44
C ASP A 769 -37.83 0.88 5.39
N SER A 770 -38.21 1.98 6.07
CA SER A 770 -39.57 2.54 6.07
C SER A 770 -40.00 2.97 4.67
N LEU A 771 -39.18 3.74 3.99
CA LEU A 771 -39.38 4.17 2.60
C LEU A 771 -39.44 2.98 1.63
N SER A 772 -38.57 2.00 1.80
CA SER A 772 -38.54 0.77 1.00
C SER A 772 -39.85 -0.04 1.18
N ALA A 773 -40.37 -0.07 2.38
CA ALA A 773 -41.68 -0.70 2.68
C ALA A 773 -42.88 0.05 2.10
N GLY A 774 -42.65 1.26 1.56
CA GLY A 774 -43.74 2.13 1.08
C GLY A 774 -44.56 2.75 2.20
N CYS A 775 -44.03 2.83 3.41
CA CYS A 775 -44.66 3.51 4.54
C CYS A 775 -44.38 4.99 4.53
N VAL A 776 -45.29 5.79 5.10
CA VAL A 776 -45.03 7.18 5.45
C VAL A 776 -44.28 7.21 6.78
N PRO A 777 -42.96 7.61 6.80
CA PRO A 777 -42.20 7.65 8.04
C PRO A 777 -42.70 8.72 8.99
N LEU A 778 -42.92 8.34 10.26
CA LEU A 778 -43.10 9.23 11.41
C LEU A 778 -41.70 9.29 12.10
N TYR A 779 -40.84 10.19 11.63
CA TYR A 779 -39.41 10.17 11.88
C TYR A 779 -39.02 11.04 13.09
N TYR A 780 -38.23 10.47 13.99
CA TYR A 780 -37.61 11.20 15.09
C TYR A 780 -36.10 10.97 15.10
N GLY A 781 -35.31 11.98 14.70
CA GLY A 781 -33.88 12.00 14.60
C GLY A 781 -33.36 13.34 14.13
N ASN A 782 -32.09 13.41 13.77
CA ASN A 782 -31.45 14.59 13.17
C ASN A 782 -31.02 14.28 11.74
N MET A 783 -31.93 14.51 10.80
CA MET A 783 -31.63 14.32 9.37
C MET A 783 -30.64 15.39 8.90
N TYR A 784 -29.67 14.99 8.09
CA TYR A 784 -28.73 15.92 7.44
C TYR A 784 -29.39 16.65 6.27
N ASP A 785 -28.86 17.84 5.96
CA ASP A 785 -29.51 18.77 5.04
C ASP A 785 -29.77 18.17 3.66
N GLU A 786 -28.79 17.46 3.07
CA GLU A 786 -28.90 16.87 1.73
C GLU A 786 -30.05 15.85 1.65
N LEU A 787 -30.33 15.09 2.70
CA LEU A 787 -31.44 14.15 2.72
C LEU A 787 -32.76 14.86 2.97
N SER A 788 -32.80 15.87 3.84
CA SER A 788 -34.00 16.67 4.08
C SER A 788 -34.44 17.47 2.83
N ASP A 789 -33.45 17.87 2.00
CA ASP A 789 -33.74 18.50 0.69
C ASP A 789 -34.25 17.49 -0.35
N LEU A 790 -33.88 16.21 -0.19
CA LEU A 790 -34.26 15.15 -1.10
C LEU A 790 -35.71 14.69 -0.91
N ILE A 791 -36.21 14.68 0.33
CA ILE A 791 -37.56 14.22 0.70
C ILE A 791 -38.31 15.34 1.42
N PRO A 792 -39.40 15.88 0.86
CA PRO A 792 -40.13 16.99 1.45
C PRO A 792 -40.93 16.56 2.69
N GLU A 793 -40.69 17.30 3.80
CA GLU A 793 -41.42 17.13 5.04
C GLU A 793 -42.91 17.50 4.86
N GLY A 794 -43.78 16.71 5.46
CA GLY A 794 -45.23 16.84 5.31
C GLY A 794 -45.80 16.15 4.07
N GLU A 795 -44.96 15.87 3.04
CA GLU A 795 -45.38 15.22 1.78
C GLU A 795 -44.94 13.76 1.69
N VAL A 796 -43.73 13.46 2.16
CA VAL A 796 -43.13 12.10 2.14
C VAL A 796 -43.01 11.52 3.54
N TYR A 797 -42.71 12.33 4.53
CA TYR A 797 -42.57 11.93 5.93
C TYR A 797 -43.01 13.05 6.88
N PHE A 798 -43.13 12.74 8.16
CA PHE A 798 -43.31 13.75 9.23
C PHE A 798 -42.08 13.78 10.14
N ASP A 799 -41.48 14.97 10.31
CA ASP A 799 -40.42 15.21 11.27
C ASP A 799 -41.01 15.46 12.66
N LEU A 800 -41.08 14.42 13.45
CA LEU A 800 -41.68 14.49 14.79
C LEU A 800 -40.89 15.42 15.73
N LYS A 801 -39.55 15.53 15.54
CA LYS A 801 -38.69 16.40 16.32
C LYS A 801 -38.97 17.87 16.02
N LYS A 802 -38.97 18.26 14.75
CA LYS A 802 -39.32 19.63 14.32
C LYS A 802 -40.73 20.05 14.77
N ARG A 803 -41.65 19.07 14.83
CA ARG A 803 -43.03 19.29 15.27
C ARG A 803 -43.23 19.23 16.79
N ASN A 804 -42.16 18.99 17.56
CA ASN A 804 -42.18 18.79 19.02
C ASN A 804 -43.17 17.67 19.47
N ILE A 805 -43.27 16.62 18.69
CA ILE A 805 -44.11 15.45 18.99
C ILE A 805 -43.26 14.41 19.73
N THR A 806 -43.54 14.20 21.00
CA THR A 806 -42.77 13.29 21.89
C THR A 806 -43.64 12.24 22.57
N THR A 807 -44.95 12.31 22.40
CA THR A 807 -45.92 11.37 23.01
C THR A 807 -46.89 10.80 21.98
N GLY A 808 -47.39 9.61 22.22
CA GLY A 808 -48.37 8.96 21.36
C GLY A 808 -49.70 9.75 21.26
N LYS A 809 -50.06 10.49 22.30
CA LYS A 809 -51.26 11.37 22.24
C LYS A 809 -51.07 12.49 21.21
N GLN A 810 -49.92 13.20 21.23
CA GLN A 810 -49.62 14.24 20.25
C GLN A 810 -49.53 13.65 18.83
N LEU A 811 -48.96 12.43 18.72
CA LEU A 811 -48.88 11.73 17.44
C LEU A 811 -50.27 11.35 16.93
N GLN A 812 -51.15 10.88 17.80
CA GLN A 812 -52.56 10.61 17.45
C GLN A 812 -53.30 11.88 16.98
N GLU A 813 -53.07 13.01 17.65
CA GLU A 813 -53.62 14.30 17.25
C GLU A 813 -53.16 14.67 15.82
N LEU A 814 -51.87 14.50 15.48
CA LEU A 814 -51.38 14.68 14.12
C LEU A 814 -52.10 13.76 13.12
N LEU A 815 -52.17 12.46 13.39
CA LEU A 815 -52.82 11.50 12.50
C LEU A 815 -54.32 11.81 12.29
N ASN A 816 -55.00 12.37 13.29
CA ASN A 816 -56.38 12.76 13.20
C ASN A 816 -56.62 13.98 12.28
N THR A 817 -55.58 14.81 12.04
CA THR A 817 -55.70 15.93 11.09
C THR A 817 -55.69 15.49 9.62
N LEU A 818 -55.23 14.25 9.34
CA LEU A 818 -55.10 13.76 7.97
C LEU A 818 -56.43 13.16 7.51
N ASN A 819 -56.89 13.48 6.33
CA ASN A 819 -57.96 12.77 5.65
C ASN A 819 -57.41 11.65 4.76
N ASP A 820 -58.25 10.77 4.28
CA ASP A 820 -57.86 9.60 3.49
C ASP A 820 -57.17 10.01 2.17
N GLU A 821 -57.61 11.10 1.54
CA GLU A 821 -57.04 11.62 0.31
C GLU A 821 -55.57 12.07 0.52
N ARG A 822 -55.29 12.76 1.63
CA ARG A 822 -53.95 13.20 1.99
C ARG A 822 -53.07 12.00 2.32
N VAL A 823 -53.55 10.98 2.98
CA VAL A 823 -52.83 9.75 3.29
C VAL A 823 -52.41 9.03 2.00
N GLU A 824 -53.35 8.89 1.03
CA GLU A 824 -53.02 8.24 -0.25
C GLU A 824 -52.05 9.08 -1.11
N GLU A 825 -52.18 10.40 -1.09
CA GLU A 825 -51.19 11.28 -1.73
C GLU A 825 -49.79 11.07 -1.16
N MET A 826 -49.62 11.04 0.15
CA MET A 826 -48.33 10.79 0.82
C MET A 826 -47.79 9.42 0.48
N ARG A 827 -48.61 8.37 0.47
CA ARG A 827 -48.18 7.02 0.06
C ARG A 827 -47.64 7.00 -1.37
N LYS A 828 -48.30 7.70 -2.28
CA LYS A 828 -47.84 7.85 -3.66
C LYS A 828 -46.48 8.58 -3.70
N ASN A 829 -46.34 9.68 -2.98
CA ASN A 829 -45.12 10.43 -2.89
C ASN A 829 -43.96 9.57 -2.35
N VAL A 830 -44.19 8.74 -1.32
CA VAL A 830 -43.17 7.80 -0.81
C VAL A 830 -42.69 6.89 -1.94
N ILE A 831 -43.57 6.36 -2.77
CA ILE A 831 -43.20 5.50 -3.89
C ILE A 831 -42.38 6.26 -4.93
N ASP A 832 -42.79 7.49 -5.27
CA ASP A 832 -42.12 8.32 -6.26
C ASP A 832 -40.69 8.76 -5.82
N TYR A 833 -40.47 9.02 -4.54
CA TYR A 833 -39.18 9.45 -3.99
C TYR A 833 -38.27 8.27 -3.57
N ARG A 834 -38.84 7.08 -3.33
CA ARG A 834 -38.15 5.92 -2.78
C ARG A 834 -36.87 5.54 -3.53
N GLU A 835 -36.94 5.42 -4.84
CA GLU A 835 -35.79 5.03 -5.65
C GLU A 835 -34.63 6.02 -5.50
N LYS A 836 -34.93 7.31 -5.57
CA LYS A 836 -33.94 8.38 -5.46
C LYS A 836 -33.21 8.33 -4.11
N VAL A 837 -33.96 8.11 -3.03
CA VAL A 837 -33.39 8.02 -1.67
C VAL A 837 -32.56 6.77 -1.47
N LEU A 838 -33.03 5.62 -1.92
CA LEU A 838 -32.29 4.36 -1.79
C LEU A 838 -31.01 4.36 -2.63
N ARG A 839 -31.01 5.01 -3.79
CA ARG A 839 -29.79 5.20 -4.57
C ARG A 839 -28.78 6.13 -3.89
N TYR A 840 -29.26 7.19 -3.23
CA TYR A 840 -28.43 8.15 -2.51
C TYR A 840 -27.67 7.50 -1.35
N ALA A 841 -28.29 6.59 -0.62
CA ALA A 841 -27.68 5.84 0.49
C ALA A 841 -27.22 4.42 0.10
N GLY A 842 -27.19 4.10 -1.19
CA GLY A 842 -26.86 2.77 -1.68
C GLY A 842 -25.36 2.50 -1.82
N THR A 843 -25.06 1.25 -2.13
CA THR A 843 -23.69 0.72 -2.27
C THR A 843 -22.81 1.47 -3.26
N LYS A 844 -23.37 1.89 -4.39
CA LYS A 844 -22.62 2.67 -5.40
C LYS A 844 -22.20 4.04 -4.88
N MET A 845 -23.08 4.71 -4.13
CA MET A 845 -22.74 5.99 -3.51
C MET A 845 -21.64 5.80 -2.46
N PHE A 846 -21.76 4.77 -1.62
CA PHE A 846 -20.70 4.46 -0.64
C PHE A 846 -19.37 4.16 -1.32
N ALA A 847 -19.36 3.34 -2.37
CA ALA A 847 -18.14 3.06 -3.15
C ALA A 847 -17.51 4.35 -3.70
N LYS A 848 -18.32 5.25 -4.26
CA LYS A 848 -17.85 6.56 -4.73
C LYS A 848 -17.25 7.40 -3.59
N LYS A 849 -17.85 7.39 -2.40
CA LYS A 849 -17.33 8.12 -1.24
C LYS A 849 -16.01 7.53 -0.73
N VAL A 850 -15.83 6.22 -0.81
CA VAL A 850 -14.54 5.59 -0.53
C VAL A 850 -13.48 5.97 -1.59
N GLU A 851 -13.84 6.02 -2.87
CA GLU A 851 -12.94 6.53 -3.92
C GLU A 851 -12.51 7.98 -3.65
N GLU A 852 -13.45 8.86 -3.30
CA GLU A 852 -13.17 10.24 -2.91
C GLU A 852 -12.18 10.30 -1.71
N ALA A 853 -12.33 9.41 -0.74
CA ALA A 853 -11.42 9.34 0.41
C ALA A 853 -10.03 8.81 0.03
N ILE A 854 -9.94 7.85 -0.89
CA ILE A 854 -8.67 7.34 -1.40
C ILE A 854 -7.91 8.45 -2.15
N ASP A 855 -8.58 9.18 -3.01
CA ASP A 855 -7.99 10.29 -3.76
C ASP A 855 -7.56 11.43 -2.81
N LEU A 856 -8.37 11.71 -1.80
CA LEU A 856 -8.07 12.73 -0.80
C LEU A 856 -6.82 12.36 0.01
N VAL A 857 -6.72 11.13 0.55
CA VAL A 857 -5.56 10.73 1.35
C VAL A 857 -4.27 10.71 0.53
N LYS A 858 -4.33 10.25 -0.72
CA LYS A 858 -3.18 10.27 -1.64
C LYS A 858 -2.73 11.69 -1.95
N THR A 859 -3.67 12.57 -2.24
CA THR A 859 -3.37 13.98 -2.55
C THR A 859 -2.79 14.70 -1.33
N THR A 860 -3.36 14.47 -0.16
CA THR A 860 -2.91 15.09 1.09
C THR A 860 -1.50 14.63 1.44
N LYS A 861 -1.23 13.32 1.40
CA LYS A 861 0.11 12.77 1.68
C LYS A 861 1.13 13.17 0.63
N LYS A 862 0.74 13.24 -0.64
CA LYS A 862 1.61 13.75 -1.69
C LYS A 862 1.99 15.22 -1.46
N ASN A 863 1.07 16.04 -0.97
CA ASN A 863 1.35 17.44 -0.63
C ASN A 863 2.25 17.56 0.60
N VAL A 864 2.09 16.69 1.59
CA VAL A 864 3.01 16.61 2.75
C VAL A 864 4.40 16.11 2.35
N GLU A 865 4.50 15.25 1.35
CA GLU A 865 5.78 14.80 0.78
C GLU A 865 6.45 15.87 -0.11
N LEU A 866 5.67 16.87 -0.58
CA LEU A 866 6.17 17.98 -1.41
C LEU A 866 6.52 19.24 -0.59
N VAL A 867 6.17 19.27 0.69
CA VAL A 867 6.53 20.32 1.66
C VAL A 867 7.64 19.81 2.55
#